data_94562d62333111a95079101ed84701d8
#
_entry.id   94562d62333111a95079101ed84701d8
#
_cell.length_a   1.000
_cell.length_b   1.000
_cell.length_c   1.000
_cell.angle_alpha   90.00
_cell.angle_beta   90.00
_cell.angle_gamma   90.00
#
_symmetry.space_group_name_H-M   'P 1'
#
loop_
_entity.id
_entity.type
_entity.pdbx_description
1 polymer ?
#
loop_
_entity_poly.entity_id
_entity_poly.type
_entity_poly.pdbx_seq_one_letter_code
_entity_poly.pdbx_strand_id
1 'polypeptide(L)'
;RRQRQMCIRDSAAPPHTYIASYLWMQHGFKADALIHFGTHGSLEFTPKKQVALCSNDWPDRLVGTVPHFYLYSIGNVGEGMMAKRRSYATLQSYLTPPFLESSVRGIYRELMEKIKIYNNSAKENKEQESLAIKTLTVKMGIHRDLGLDSITNKPYTEDEIARIENFAEELATEKITGQLYTMGVPYEPERITSSVYAMATEPIAYSLLALDKQRGKATNTINKHRSLFTQQYLNPARQLVEKLITNPAQATDELICRTAGITPQELAKARQIEADRNAPKGMMAMMMAAAAKQDKDDKNKKMGGHPAQQSEKSLHGKIPESMKEAMKKMGTNMDPGKAPKEYSKEDIEFSLAVTEVERTIKNIGNYKNALLTSPEEELASLMNALKGGYTTPTPGGDPIANPNTLPTGRNMYAINAEATPTESAWEKGIALAKQTIDTYKQRHNDSIPRKVSYTLWSSEFIETGGATIAQVLYMLGVEPVRDAFGRVSDLKLIPSAELGRPRIDVVVQTSGQLRDLAASRLFLINRAVEMAAGAKDDKYENQVATSVIEAERVLTEKGLSPKDAREISTFRIFGGINGMYGTGIQEMVESGDRWENESELATTYLNNMGAYYGSEKNWEVFQKFAFEAALTRTDVVVQPRQSNTWGALSLDHVYEFM
;
A
#
# COMPACT_ATOMS: atom_id res chain seq x y z
N ARG A 1 -25.94 -6.18 4.20
CA ARG A 1 -26.65 -6.10 5.50
C ARG A 1 -26.51 -7.37 6.35
N ARG A 2 -26.70 -8.59 5.80
CA ARG A 2 -26.54 -9.85 6.56
C ARG A 2 -25.08 -10.16 6.95
N GLN A 3 -24.11 -9.82 6.14
CA GLN A 3 -22.69 -9.97 6.43
C GLN A 3 -22.26 -9.11 7.63
N ARG A 4 -22.64 -7.84 7.68
CA ARG A 4 -22.32 -6.93 8.80
C ARG A 4 -22.89 -7.39 10.13
N GLN A 5 -24.07 -8.01 10.14
CA GLN A 5 -24.64 -8.58 11.38
C GLN A 5 -23.89 -9.80 11.89
N MET A 6 -23.18 -10.55 11.04
CA MET A 6 -22.32 -11.67 11.46
C MET A 6 -21.04 -11.20 12.14
N CYS A 7 -20.52 -10.03 11.79
CA CYS A 7 -19.29 -9.47 12.33
C CYS A 7 -19.45 -8.83 13.73
N ILE A 8 -20.67 -8.55 14.18
CA ILE A 8 -20.94 -7.76 15.39
C ILE A 8 -20.88 -8.57 16.71
N ARG A 9 -20.79 -9.91 16.67
CA ARG A 9 -20.77 -10.75 17.87
C ARG A 9 -19.68 -11.79 17.82
N ASP A 10 -18.52 -11.48 18.36
CA ASP A 10 -17.33 -12.32 18.41
C ASP A 10 -17.52 -13.74 18.98
N SER A 11 -18.51 -13.95 19.80
CA SER A 11 -18.83 -15.23 20.42
C SER A 11 -20.04 -15.95 19.82
N ALA A 12 -20.77 -15.29 18.90
CA ALA A 12 -21.99 -15.86 18.35
C ALA A 12 -21.67 -16.91 17.26
N ALA A 13 -22.43 -18.00 17.26
CA ALA A 13 -22.43 -18.93 16.14
C ALA A 13 -22.99 -18.26 14.88
N PRO A 14 -22.50 -18.63 13.67
CA PRO A 14 -23.17 -18.24 12.44
C PRO A 14 -24.66 -18.65 12.45
N PRO A 15 -25.51 -17.95 11.71
CA PRO A 15 -26.93 -18.32 11.63
C PRO A 15 -27.13 -19.78 11.22
N HIS A 16 -28.17 -20.44 11.75
CA HIS A 16 -28.44 -21.84 11.43
C HIS A 16 -28.57 -22.10 9.93
N THR A 17 -29.18 -21.18 9.18
CA THR A 17 -29.31 -21.28 7.73
C THR A 17 -27.97 -21.26 7.02
N TYR A 18 -27.01 -20.49 7.55
CA TYR A 18 -25.64 -20.43 7.02
C TYR A 18 -24.90 -21.76 7.26
N ILE A 19 -24.97 -22.28 8.50
CA ILE A 19 -24.38 -23.58 8.84
C ILE A 19 -25.04 -24.69 8.00
N ALA A 20 -26.37 -24.68 7.91
CA ALA A 20 -27.14 -25.67 7.16
C ALA A 20 -26.78 -25.71 5.67
N SER A 21 -26.47 -24.56 5.05
CA SER A 21 -26.07 -24.52 3.64
C SER A 21 -24.74 -25.23 3.41
N TYR A 22 -23.73 -25.05 4.29
CA TYR A 22 -22.46 -25.77 4.18
C TYR A 22 -22.63 -27.27 4.44
N LEU A 23 -23.39 -27.64 5.46
CA LEU A 23 -23.67 -29.05 5.77
C LEU A 23 -24.45 -29.73 4.63
N TRP A 24 -25.41 -29.02 4.03
CA TRP A 24 -26.15 -29.54 2.88
C TRP A 24 -25.24 -29.75 1.68
N MET A 25 -24.35 -28.82 1.35
CA MET A 25 -23.39 -29.00 0.26
C MET A 25 -22.52 -30.23 0.46
N GLN A 26 -22.04 -30.49 1.68
CA GLN A 26 -21.19 -31.63 1.99
C GLN A 26 -21.95 -32.96 2.09
N HIS A 27 -23.05 -33.00 2.85
CA HIS A 27 -23.72 -34.25 3.22
C HIS A 27 -24.99 -34.51 2.42
N GLY A 28 -25.72 -33.48 2.03
CA GLY A 28 -26.93 -33.58 1.22
C GLY A 28 -26.64 -33.64 -0.29
N PHE A 29 -25.97 -32.62 -0.80
CA PHE A 29 -25.60 -32.52 -2.20
C PHE A 29 -24.38 -33.42 -2.53
N LYS A 30 -23.50 -33.65 -1.55
CA LYS A 30 -22.26 -34.45 -1.68
C LYS A 30 -21.31 -33.87 -2.71
N ALA A 31 -21.02 -32.57 -2.59
CA ALA A 31 -20.12 -31.87 -3.48
C ALA A 31 -18.69 -32.43 -3.40
N ASP A 32 -18.06 -32.63 -4.56
CA ASP A 32 -16.67 -33.04 -4.66
C ASP A 32 -15.69 -31.88 -4.46
N ALA A 33 -16.14 -30.65 -4.64
CA ALA A 33 -15.38 -29.41 -4.41
C ALA A 33 -16.31 -28.27 -4.02
N LEU A 34 -15.78 -27.33 -3.27
CA LEU A 34 -16.47 -26.07 -2.88
C LEU A 34 -15.80 -24.89 -3.55
N ILE A 35 -16.55 -24.10 -4.27
CA ILE A 35 -16.10 -22.86 -4.90
C ILE A 35 -16.83 -21.69 -4.26
N HIS A 36 -16.08 -20.83 -3.58
CA HIS A 36 -16.54 -19.51 -3.24
C HIS A 36 -16.20 -18.55 -4.39
N PHE A 37 -17.17 -17.82 -4.85
CA PHE A 37 -17.01 -16.90 -5.97
C PHE A 37 -17.40 -15.49 -5.58
N GLY A 38 -16.47 -14.58 -5.70
CA GLY A 38 -16.70 -13.14 -5.49
C GLY A 38 -15.78 -12.53 -4.44
N THR A 39 -15.68 -11.22 -4.51
CA THR A 39 -15.05 -10.38 -3.49
C THR A 39 -16.02 -10.21 -2.31
N HIS A 40 -15.50 -10.05 -1.10
CA HIS A 40 -16.29 -9.94 0.12
C HIS A 40 -17.12 -11.20 0.44
N GLY A 41 -16.45 -12.33 0.59
CA GLY A 41 -17.04 -13.53 1.16
C GLY A 41 -17.46 -13.33 2.61
N SER A 42 -18.01 -14.37 3.20
CA SER A 42 -18.45 -14.32 4.61
C SER A 42 -17.72 -15.31 5.51
N LEU A 43 -17.07 -16.29 4.93
CA LEU A 43 -16.39 -17.36 5.66
C LEU A 43 -15.20 -16.81 6.47
N GLU A 44 -14.42 -15.91 5.88
CA GLU A 44 -13.27 -15.22 6.48
C GLU A 44 -13.64 -14.32 7.65
N PHE A 45 -14.89 -13.87 7.73
CA PHE A 45 -15.41 -12.99 8.78
C PHE A 45 -16.21 -13.71 9.85
N THR A 46 -16.22 -15.04 9.85
CA THR A 46 -16.88 -15.80 10.92
C THR A 46 -16.14 -15.63 12.25
N PRO A 47 -16.85 -15.69 13.39
CA PRO A 47 -16.25 -15.46 14.71
C PRO A 47 -15.09 -16.38 15.06
N LYS A 48 -14.35 -16.00 16.07
CA LYS A 48 -13.17 -16.63 16.69
C LYS A 48 -11.86 -16.33 15.98
N LYS A 49 -10.97 -17.30 15.85
CA LYS A 49 -9.59 -17.10 15.39
C LYS A 49 -9.53 -16.56 13.98
N GLN A 50 -8.78 -15.47 13.78
CA GLN A 50 -8.73 -14.77 12.51
C GLN A 50 -7.61 -15.27 11.58
N VAL A 51 -6.57 -15.86 12.13
CA VAL A 51 -5.41 -16.32 11.38
C VAL A 51 -5.07 -17.74 11.75
N ALA A 52 -4.64 -18.51 10.77
CA ALA A 52 -4.35 -19.94 10.88
C ALA A 52 -5.61 -20.78 11.14
N LEU A 53 -5.42 -22.07 11.19
CA LEU A 53 -6.48 -23.08 11.17
C LEU A 53 -6.61 -23.75 12.52
N CYS A 54 -7.82 -24.00 12.88
CA CYS A 54 -8.16 -24.69 14.13
C CYS A 54 -9.48 -25.41 13.94
N SER A 55 -9.52 -26.71 14.20
CA SER A 55 -10.72 -27.55 14.07
C SER A 55 -11.92 -27.06 14.89
N ASN A 56 -11.69 -26.14 15.83
CA ASN A 56 -12.73 -25.51 16.63
C ASN A 56 -13.28 -24.22 16.03
N ASP A 57 -12.67 -23.71 14.95
CA ASP A 57 -13.12 -22.49 14.27
C ASP A 57 -14.18 -22.78 13.21
N TRP A 58 -15.02 -21.80 12.96
CA TRP A 58 -16.12 -21.95 12.02
C TRP A 58 -15.69 -22.23 10.59
N PRO A 59 -14.67 -21.54 10.02
CA PRO A 59 -14.25 -21.83 8.65
C PRO A 59 -13.82 -23.28 8.46
N ASP A 60 -13.03 -23.81 9.38
CA ASP A 60 -12.54 -25.19 9.30
C ASP A 60 -13.69 -26.21 9.41
N ARG A 61 -14.62 -25.97 10.34
CA ARG A 61 -15.81 -26.82 10.52
C ARG A 61 -16.79 -26.76 9.34
N LEU A 62 -16.93 -25.57 8.73
CA LEU A 62 -17.88 -25.37 7.64
C LEU A 62 -17.37 -25.92 6.30
N VAL A 63 -16.08 -25.80 6.03
CA VAL A 63 -15.47 -26.35 4.82
C VAL A 63 -15.15 -27.84 4.96
N GLY A 64 -14.71 -28.27 6.14
CA GLY A 64 -14.34 -29.66 6.41
C GLY A 64 -13.20 -30.13 5.51
N THR A 65 -13.36 -31.31 4.92
CA THR A 65 -12.36 -31.95 4.05
C THR A 65 -12.61 -31.76 2.56
N VAL A 66 -13.60 -31.01 2.17
CA VAL A 66 -13.93 -30.76 0.77
C VAL A 66 -12.87 -29.84 0.15
N PRO A 67 -12.31 -30.15 -1.03
CA PRO A 67 -11.41 -29.26 -1.75
C PRO A 67 -12.04 -27.89 -1.93
N HIS A 68 -11.31 -26.82 -1.51
CA HIS A 68 -11.86 -25.47 -1.44
C HIS A 68 -11.10 -24.51 -2.35
N PHE A 69 -11.83 -23.85 -3.24
CA PHE A 69 -11.36 -22.83 -4.14
C PHE A 69 -12.06 -21.52 -3.80
N TYR A 70 -11.28 -20.45 -3.70
CA TYR A 70 -11.82 -19.10 -3.50
C TYR A 70 -11.43 -18.26 -4.72
N LEU A 71 -12.42 -17.86 -5.51
CA LEU A 71 -12.21 -16.99 -6.67
C LEU A 71 -12.36 -15.55 -6.20
N TYR A 72 -11.28 -14.78 -6.26
CA TYR A 72 -11.20 -13.46 -5.63
C TYR A 72 -10.68 -12.41 -6.60
N SER A 73 -11.21 -11.16 -6.50
CA SER A 73 -10.68 -10.05 -7.28
C SER A 73 -9.23 -9.79 -6.93
N ILE A 74 -8.38 -9.65 -7.96
CA ILE A 74 -6.94 -9.46 -7.78
C ILE A 74 -6.61 -8.18 -6.99
N GLY A 75 -7.42 -7.13 -7.11
CA GLY A 75 -7.23 -5.86 -6.40
C GLY A 75 -7.53 -5.91 -4.91
N ASN A 76 -8.27 -6.92 -4.42
CA ASN A 76 -8.61 -7.06 -3.00
C ASN A 76 -7.76 -8.13 -2.29
N VAL A 77 -6.45 -8.03 -2.43
CA VAL A 77 -5.49 -9.02 -1.91
C VAL A 77 -5.51 -9.13 -0.39
N GLY A 78 -5.73 -8.05 0.33
CA GLY A 78 -5.71 -8.04 1.79
C GLY A 78 -6.78 -8.96 2.39
N GLU A 79 -8.01 -8.79 1.96
CA GLU A 79 -9.14 -9.63 2.37
C GLU A 79 -9.02 -11.05 1.80
N GLY A 80 -8.58 -11.19 0.54
CA GLY A 80 -8.31 -12.49 -0.06
C GLY A 80 -7.31 -13.33 0.72
N MET A 81 -6.27 -12.71 1.32
CA MET A 81 -5.34 -13.42 2.19
C MET A 81 -5.99 -13.93 3.47
N MET A 82 -6.95 -13.19 4.02
CA MET A 82 -7.73 -13.67 5.16
C MET A 82 -8.55 -14.91 4.78
N ALA A 83 -9.26 -14.87 3.64
CA ALA A 83 -10.00 -16.00 3.11
C ALA A 83 -9.11 -17.24 2.95
N LYS A 84 -7.93 -17.08 2.35
CA LYS A 84 -6.94 -18.15 2.18
C LYS A 84 -6.47 -18.74 3.50
N ARG A 85 -6.11 -17.89 4.46
CA ARG A 85 -5.53 -18.31 5.74
C ARG A 85 -6.52 -19.00 6.67
N ARG A 86 -7.81 -18.72 6.51
CA ARG A 86 -8.86 -19.25 7.36
C ARG A 86 -9.49 -20.55 6.86
N SER A 87 -9.32 -20.92 5.60
CA SER A 87 -10.08 -22.02 5.01
C SER A 87 -9.28 -22.96 4.09
N TYR A 88 -7.95 -22.92 4.11
CA TYR A 88 -7.07 -23.67 3.20
C TYR A 88 -7.38 -23.47 1.71
N ALA A 89 -8.01 -22.37 1.35
CA ALA A 89 -8.44 -22.15 -0.03
C ALA A 89 -7.26 -22.01 -0.99
N THR A 90 -7.38 -22.59 -2.16
CA THR A 90 -6.65 -22.13 -3.34
C THR A 90 -7.28 -20.80 -3.73
N LEU A 91 -6.59 -19.69 -3.50
CA LEU A 91 -7.09 -18.34 -3.72
C LEU A 91 -6.78 -17.89 -5.14
N GLN A 92 -7.66 -18.20 -6.07
CA GLN A 92 -7.46 -17.91 -7.48
C GLN A 92 -7.95 -16.50 -7.82
N SER A 93 -7.08 -15.71 -8.43
CA SER A 93 -7.40 -14.35 -8.85
C SER A 93 -8.25 -14.30 -10.11
N TYR A 94 -9.11 -13.28 -10.20
CA TYR A 94 -9.75 -12.82 -11.43
C TYR A 94 -9.59 -11.31 -11.59
N LEU A 95 -9.77 -10.80 -12.82
CA LEU A 95 -9.57 -9.37 -13.12
C LEU A 95 -10.51 -8.46 -12.33
N THR A 96 -10.03 -7.26 -12.06
CA THR A 96 -10.89 -6.14 -11.63
C THR A 96 -11.78 -5.69 -12.79
N PRO A 97 -12.82 -4.87 -12.54
CA PRO A 97 -13.44 -4.10 -13.61
C PRO A 97 -12.39 -3.27 -14.38
N PRO A 98 -12.57 -3.05 -15.69
CA PRO A 98 -11.63 -2.25 -16.48
C PRO A 98 -11.59 -0.82 -16.01
N PHE A 99 -10.44 -0.18 -16.10
CA PHE A 99 -10.25 1.22 -15.70
C PHE A 99 -10.61 2.15 -16.87
N LEU A 100 -11.35 3.21 -16.54
CA LEU A 100 -11.77 4.26 -17.45
C LEU A 100 -11.32 5.61 -16.91
N GLU A 101 -11.13 6.57 -17.80
CA GLU A 101 -10.98 7.96 -17.39
C GLU A 101 -12.35 8.54 -16.98
N SER A 102 -12.35 9.37 -15.95
CA SER A 102 -13.53 10.05 -15.48
C SER A 102 -14.16 10.92 -16.59
N SER A 103 -15.48 10.85 -16.76
CA SER A 103 -16.23 11.73 -17.67
C SER A 103 -16.36 13.17 -17.14
N VAL A 104 -15.95 13.40 -15.90
CA VAL A 104 -16.04 14.70 -15.19
C VAL A 104 -15.22 15.78 -15.86
N ARG A 105 -14.20 15.42 -16.66
CA ARG A 105 -13.38 16.39 -17.44
C ARG A 105 -14.22 17.36 -18.25
N GLY A 106 -15.36 16.93 -18.80
CA GLY A 106 -16.27 17.79 -19.55
C GLY A 106 -16.91 18.89 -18.72
N ILE A 107 -17.25 18.59 -17.46
CA ILE A 107 -17.90 19.51 -16.51
C ILE A 107 -16.94 20.64 -16.12
N TYR A 108 -15.65 20.33 -15.92
CA TYR A 108 -14.65 21.30 -15.50
C TYR A 108 -13.95 22.03 -16.68
N ARG A 109 -14.32 21.72 -17.93
CA ARG A 109 -13.65 22.29 -19.12
C ARG A 109 -13.67 23.81 -19.11
N GLU A 110 -14.82 24.42 -18.86
CA GLU A 110 -14.96 25.87 -18.84
C GLU A 110 -14.09 26.51 -17.74
N LEU A 111 -14.07 25.91 -16.56
CA LEU A 111 -13.24 26.38 -15.43
C LEU A 111 -11.75 26.29 -15.79
N MET A 112 -11.31 25.17 -16.37
CA MET A 112 -9.91 24.97 -16.75
C MET A 112 -9.48 25.93 -17.88
N GLU A 113 -10.36 26.23 -18.83
CA GLU A 113 -10.10 27.24 -19.86
C GLU A 113 -9.93 28.65 -19.25
N LYS A 114 -10.77 29.02 -18.29
CA LYS A 114 -10.63 30.30 -17.57
C LYS A 114 -9.34 30.36 -16.75
N ILE A 115 -8.96 29.31 -16.07
CA ILE A 115 -7.70 29.24 -15.33
C ILE A 115 -6.49 29.36 -16.28
N LYS A 116 -6.56 28.72 -17.46
CA LYS A 116 -5.53 28.84 -18.49
C LYS A 116 -5.40 30.25 -18.99
N ILE A 117 -6.52 30.98 -19.22
CA ILE A 117 -6.54 32.39 -19.60
C ILE A 117 -5.89 33.22 -18.50
N TYR A 118 -6.28 33.03 -17.24
CA TYR A 118 -5.70 33.71 -16.07
C TYR A 118 -4.18 33.54 -15.98
N ASN A 119 -3.69 32.31 -16.15
CA ASN A 119 -2.26 32.00 -16.06
C ASN A 119 -1.44 32.68 -17.18
N ASN A 120 -2.06 32.96 -18.33
CA ASN A 120 -1.44 33.62 -19.46
C ASN A 120 -1.73 35.14 -19.55
N SER A 121 -2.58 35.69 -18.68
CA SER A 121 -2.98 37.08 -18.69
C SER A 121 -1.92 38.01 -18.10
N ALA A 122 -1.82 39.24 -18.68
CA ALA A 122 -1.03 40.32 -18.10
C ALA A 122 -1.59 40.71 -16.71
N LYS A 123 -0.73 41.24 -15.83
CA LYS A 123 -1.08 41.61 -14.47
C LYS A 123 -2.36 42.44 -14.34
N GLU A 124 -2.57 43.33 -15.31
CA GLU A 124 -3.70 44.26 -15.35
C GLU A 124 -5.06 43.57 -15.53
N ASN A 125 -5.09 42.39 -16.16
CA ASN A 125 -6.32 41.63 -16.40
C ASN A 125 -6.56 40.49 -15.41
N LYS A 126 -5.57 40.19 -14.55
CA LYS A 126 -5.65 39.04 -13.60
C LYS A 126 -6.81 39.16 -12.62
N GLU A 127 -7.14 40.38 -12.20
CA GLU A 127 -8.24 40.60 -11.24
C GLU A 127 -9.59 40.24 -11.89
N GLN A 128 -9.84 40.65 -13.10
CA GLN A 128 -11.07 40.34 -13.87
C GLN A 128 -11.21 38.85 -14.15
N GLU A 129 -10.12 38.17 -14.55
CA GLU A 129 -10.12 36.75 -14.80
C GLU A 129 -10.29 35.96 -13.50
N SER A 130 -9.73 36.39 -12.37
CA SER A 130 -9.92 35.79 -11.06
C SER A 130 -11.38 35.86 -10.62
N LEU A 131 -12.08 36.97 -10.85
CA LEU A 131 -13.52 37.10 -10.57
C LEU A 131 -14.37 36.16 -11.43
N ALA A 132 -13.98 35.94 -12.70
CA ALA A 132 -14.65 35.00 -13.60
C ALA A 132 -14.47 33.55 -13.09
N ILE A 133 -13.23 33.17 -12.68
CA ILE A 133 -12.95 31.87 -12.06
C ILE A 133 -13.78 31.70 -10.79
N LYS A 134 -13.83 32.72 -9.92
CA LYS A 134 -14.58 32.69 -8.68
C LYS A 134 -16.08 32.44 -8.93
N THR A 135 -16.65 33.13 -9.90
CA THR A 135 -18.05 32.96 -10.26
C THR A 135 -18.37 31.51 -10.64
N LEU A 136 -17.52 30.88 -11.46
CA LEU A 136 -17.65 29.47 -11.83
C LEU A 136 -17.45 28.54 -10.62
N THR A 137 -16.40 28.78 -9.82
CA THR A 137 -16.07 28.00 -8.64
C THR A 137 -17.22 27.98 -7.63
N VAL A 138 -17.86 29.15 -7.40
CA VAL A 138 -19.02 29.26 -6.51
C VAL A 138 -20.24 28.56 -7.12
N LYS A 139 -20.50 28.76 -8.43
CA LYS A 139 -21.59 28.10 -9.15
C LYS A 139 -21.49 26.57 -9.10
N MET A 140 -20.27 26.04 -9.18
CA MET A 140 -19.97 24.61 -9.18
C MET A 140 -19.88 24.02 -7.76
N GLY A 141 -19.92 24.83 -6.72
CA GLY A 141 -19.82 24.38 -5.33
C GLY A 141 -18.40 24.14 -4.81
N ILE A 142 -17.38 24.16 -5.67
CA ILE A 142 -15.96 23.87 -5.37
C ILE A 142 -15.43 24.73 -4.19
N HIS A 143 -15.92 25.95 -4.05
CA HIS A 143 -15.54 26.83 -2.94
C HIS A 143 -15.83 26.21 -1.56
N ARG A 144 -16.88 25.39 -1.43
CA ARG A 144 -17.23 24.69 -0.18
C ARG A 144 -16.21 23.60 0.12
N ASP A 145 -15.87 22.78 -0.89
CA ASP A 145 -14.94 21.66 -0.77
C ASP A 145 -13.54 22.15 -0.41
N LEU A 146 -13.16 23.35 -0.89
CA LEU A 146 -11.86 23.94 -0.63
C LEU A 146 -11.83 24.94 0.54
N GLY A 147 -12.99 25.17 1.21
CA GLY A 147 -13.08 26.16 2.29
C GLY A 147 -12.76 27.59 1.86
N LEU A 148 -13.16 27.96 0.60
CA LEU A 148 -12.93 29.28 0.04
C LEU A 148 -14.14 30.19 0.24
N ASP A 149 -13.90 31.50 0.28
CA ASP A 149 -14.99 32.46 0.40
C ASP A 149 -15.85 32.54 -0.87
N SER A 150 -17.15 32.84 -0.74
CA SER A 150 -18.10 32.94 -1.83
C SER A 150 -18.44 34.38 -2.27
N ILE A 151 -17.72 35.39 -1.74
CA ILE A 151 -17.98 36.81 -2.01
C ILE A 151 -17.55 37.16 -3.43
N THR A 152 -18.50 37.29 -4.35
CA THR A 152 -18.24 37.38 -5.79
C THR A 152 -17.55 38.66 -6.27
N ASN A 153 -17.51 39.71 -5.48
CA ASN A 153 -16.83 40.96 -5.81
C ASN A 153 -15.39 41.07 -5.30
N LYS A 154 -14.87 40.03 -4.63
CA LYS A 154 -13.50 39.93 -4.17
C LYS A 154 -12.77 38.86 -4.95
N PRO A 155 -11.69 39.17 -5.69
CA PRO A 155 -10.96 38.16 -6.47
C PRO A 155 -10.28 37.13 -5.56
N TYR A 156 -10.09 35.92 -6.07
CA TYR A 156 -9.23 34.93 -5.45
C TYR A 156 -7.76 35.29 -5.66
N THR A 157 -6.95 34.94 -4.68
CA THR A 157 -5.48 35.03 -4.77
C THR A 157 -4.93 33.98 -5.74
N GLU A 158 -3.68 34.16 -6.16
CA GLU A 158 -2.99 33.19 -7.02
C GLU A 158 -2.90 31.78 -6.39
N ASP A 159 -2.69 31.71 -5.07
CA ASP A 159 -2.63 30.44 -4.34
C ASP A 159 -4.03 29.78 -4.25
N GLU A 160 -5.10 30.55 -4.08
CA GLU A 160 -6.47 30.02 -4.10
C GLU A 160 -6.84 29.48 -5.49
N ILE A 161 -6.46 30.20 -6.57
CA ILE A 161 -6.67 29.73 -7.94
C ILE A 161 -5.86 28.46 -8.22
N ALA A 162 -4.63 28.37 -7.74
CA ALA A 162 -3.83 27.15 -7.87
C ALA A 162 -4.46 25.95 -7.12
N ARG A 163 -5.08 26.19 -5.97
CA ARG A 163 -5.85 25.14 -5.25
C ARG A 163 -7.06 24.67 -6.04
N ILE A 164 -7.80 25.60 -6.66
CA ILE A 164 -8.96 25.29 -7.52
C ILE A 164 -8.51 24.50 -8.74
N GLU A 165 -7.42 24.93 -9.40
CA GLU A 165 -6.82 24.25 -10.55
C GLU A 165 -6.44 22.80 -10.21
N ASN A 166 -5.72 22.61 -9.10
CA ASN A 166 -5.27 21.28 -8.67
C ASN A 166 -6.44 20.36 -8.33
N PHE A 167 -7.45 20.87 -7.67
CA PHE A 167 -8.68 20.14 -7.36
C PHE A 167 -9.42 19.70 -8.64
N ALA A 168 -9.63 20.64 -9.58
CA ALA A 168 -10.31 20.35 -10.83
C ALA A 168 -9.52 19.35 -11.72
N GLU A 169 -8.19 19.48 -11.79
CA GLU A 169 -7.33 18.53 -12.50
C GLU A 169 -7.29 17.17 -11.84
N GLU A 170 -7.29 17.10 -10.52
CA GLU A 170 -7.35 15.82 -9.78
C GLU A 170 -8.61 15.07 -10.16
N LEU A 171 -9.77 15.72 -10.06
CA LEU A 171 -11.06 15.09 -10.42
C LEU A 171 -11.13 14.76 -11.93
N ALA A 172 -10.58 15.60 -12.79
CA ALA A 172 -10.58 15.37 -14.23
C ALA A 172 -9.64 14.22 -14.66
N THR A 173 -8.64 13.92 -13.88
CA THR A 173 -7.67 12.83 -14.14
C THR A 173 -7.98 11.57 -13.33
N GLU A 174 -8.99 11.61 -12.48
CA GLU A 174 -9.42 10.46 -11.70
C GLU A 174 -9.81 9.30 -12.62
N LYS A 175 -9.41 8.11 -12.21
CA LYS A 175 -9.75 6.87 -12.90
C LYS A 175 -10.94 6.26 -12.20
N ILE A 176 -11.92 5.84 -12.96
CA ILE A 176 -13.10 5.13 -12.46
C ILE A 176 -13.10 3.70 -12.98
N THR A 177 -13.71 2.80 -12.25
CA THR A 177 -13.97 1.47 -12.77
C THR A 177 -15.16 1.49 -13.73
N GLY A 178 -15.03 0.71 -14.78
CA GLY A 178 -16.11 0.47 -15.73
C GLY A 178 -17.18 -0.46 -15.15
N GLN A 179 -17.78 -1.24 -16.01
CA GLN A 179 -18.78 -2.26 -15.65
C GLN A 179 -18.17 -3.32 -14.72
N LEU A 180 -19.03 -4.12 -14.07
CA LEU A 180 -18.58 -5.32 -13.38
C LEU A 180 -17.84 -6.24 -14.34
N TYR A 181 -16.78 -6.87 -13.87
CA TYR A 181 -16.06 -7.89 -14.63
C TYR A 181 -16.82 -9.21 -14.59
N THR A 182 -16.90 -9.86 -15.75
CA THR A 182 -17.40 -11.23 -15.85
C THR A 182 -16.22 -12.16 -16.08
N MET A 183 -15.96 -13.07 -15.16
CA MET A 183 -14.85 -14.00 -15.23
C MET A 183 -14.89 -14.80 -16.55
N GLY A 184 -13.75 -14.89 -17.21
CA GLY A 184 -13.62 -15.57 -18.49
C GLY A 184 -14.08 -14.77 -19.72
N VAL A 185 -14.55 -13.54 -19.55
CA VAL A 185 -14.97 -12.66 -20.64
C VAL A 185 -13.92 -11.56 -20.86
N PRO A 186 -13.33 -11.48 -22.07
CA PRO A 186 -12.37 -10.43 -22.38
C PRO A 186 -12.96 -9.03 -22.26
N TYR A 187 -12.13 -8.06 -21.84
CA TYR A 187 -12.52 -6.67 -21.94
C TYR A 187 -12.70 -6.23 -23.40
N GLU A 188 -13.59 -5.27 -23.60
CA GLU A 188 -13.68 -4.57 -24.88
C GLU A 188 -12.33 -3.93 -25.23
N PRO A 189 -11.94 -3.86 -26.53
CA PRO A 189 -10.63 -3.36 -26.95
C PRO A 189 -10.28 -1.96 -26.43
N GLU A 190 -11.28 -1.08 -26.37
CA GLU A 190 -11.13 0.29 -25.82
C GLU A 190 -10.80 0.27 -24.33
N ARG A 191 -11.37 -0.69 -23.58
CA ARG A 191 -11.17 -0.85 -22.15
C ARG A 191 -9.81 -1.47 -21.83
N ILE A 192 -9.30 -2.35 -22.68
CA ILE A 192 -7.91 -2.84 -22.61
C ILE A 192 -6.95 -1.66 -22.78
N THR A 193 -7.20 -0.83 -23.79
CA THR A 193 -6.38 0.36 -24.07
C THR A 193 -6.40 1.34 -22.90
N SER A 194 -7.57 1.64 -22.36
CA SER A 194 -7.71 2.52 -21.18
C SER A 194 -7.01 1.96 -19.94
N SER A 195 -7.12 0.66 -19.69
CA SER A 195 -6.41 0.00 -18.57
C SER A 195 -4.89 0.06 -18.74
N VAL A 196 -4.37 -0.13 -19.95
CA VAL A 196 -2.92 0.00 -20.23
C VAL A 196 -2.45 1.45 -20.06
N TYR A 197 -3.26 2.45 -20.44
CA TYR A 197 -2.96 3.84 -20.13
C TYR A 197 -2.85 4.07 -18.62
N ALA A 198 -3.78 3.53 -17.85
CA ALA A 198 -3.74 3.62 -16.40
C ALA A 198 -2.45 3.02 -15.80
N MET A 199 -1.98 1.89 -16.33
CA MET A 199 -0.76 1.20 -15.86
C MET A 199 0.53 1.92 -16.23
N ALA A 200 0.59 2.58 -17.41
CA ALA A 200 1.87 2.99 -17.99
C ALA A 200 2.09 4.51 -18.04
N THR A 201 1.04 5.33 -18.11
CA THR A 201 1.19 6.76 -18.37
C THR A 201 1.84 7.49 -17.18
N GLU A 202 1.31 7.32 -15.99
CA GLU A 202 1.82 8.02 -14.79
C GLU A 202 3.24 7.60 -14.40
N PRO A 203 3.62 6.31 -14.38
CA PRO A 203 5.00 5.92 -14.11
C PRO A 203 6.01 6.59 -15.02
N ILE A 204 5.72 6.71 -16.33
CA ILE A 204 6.58 7.43 -17.27
C ILE A 204 6.59 8.92 -16.94
N ALA A 205 5.43 9.56 -16.78
CA ALA A 205 5.32 11.00 -16.57
C ALA A 205 6.04 11.47 -15.29
N TYR A 206 5.84 10.79 -14.15
CA TYR A 206 6.52 11.13 -12.91
C TYR A 206 8.03 10.88 -12.96
N SER A 207 8.46 9.85 -13.66
CA SER A 207 9.90 9.58 -13.84
C SER A 207 10.58 10.65 -14.70
N LEU A 208 9.91 11.13 -15.76
CA LEU A 208 10.41 12.23 -16.57
C LEU A 208 10.48 13.54 -15.77
N LEU A 209 9.47 13.83 -14.94
CA LEU A 209 9.52 14.96 -14.02
C LEU A 209 10.69 14.86 -13.04
N ALA A 210 10.93 13.66 -12.47
CA ALA A 210 12.04 13.44 -11.56
C ALA A 210 13.41 13.70 -12.24
N LEU A 211 13.59 13.24 -13.46
CA LEU A 211 14.79 13.50 -14.26
C LEU A 211 14.99 14.99 -14.55
N ASP A 212 13.93 15.70 -14.89
CA ASP A 212 14.00 17.13 -15.17
C ASP A 212 14.22 17.98 -13.90
N LYS A 213 13.72 17.55 -12.74
CA LYS A 213 14.05 18.16 -11.45
C LYS A 213 15.55 18.04 -11.13
N GLN A 214 16.13 16.86 -11.32
CA GLN A 214 17.58 16.66 -11.10
C GLN A 214 18.45 17.52 -12.04
N ARG A 215 17.98 17.76 -13.25
CA ARG A 215 18.67 18.59 -14.23
C ARG A 215 18.43 20.10 -14.04
N GLY A 216 17.64 20.47 -13.04
CA GLY A 216 17.25 21.87 -12.82
C GLY A 216 16.35 22.47 -13.90
N LYS A 217 15.74 21.62 -14.74
CA LYS A 217 14.82 22.04 -15.82
C LYS A 217 13.40 22.24 -15.32
N ALA A 218 12.98 21.46 -14.31
CA ALA A 218 11.66 21.58 -13.73
C ALA A 218 11.64 22.70 -12.69
N THR A 219 10.76 23.68 -12.87
CA THR A 219 10.57 24.79 -11.94
C THR A 219 9.63 24.39 -10.79
N ASN A 220 9.72 25.09 -9.66
CA ASN A 220 8.78 24.90 -8.54
C ASN A 220 7.32 25.20 -8.93
N THR A 221 7.10 25.91 -10.01
CA THR A 221 5.79 26.21 -10.57
C THR A 221 5.01 24.95 -10.97
N ILE A 222 5.70 23.90 -11.43
CA ILE A 222 5.06 22.62 -11.80
C ILE A 222 4.45 21.93 -10.56
N ASN A 223 5.07 22.08 -9.39
CA ASN A 223 4.51 21.54 -8.15
C ASN A 223 3.27 22.31 -7.68
N LYS A 224 3.13 23.58 -8.05
CA LYS A 224 1.97 24.42 -7.74
C LYS A 224 0.80 24.21 -8.70
N HIS A 225 1.08 23.91 -9.97
CA HIS A 225 0.09 23.85 -11.05
C HIS A 225 0.09 22.47 -11.72
N ARG A 226 -0.87 21.64 -11.36
CA ARG A 226 -1.02 20.27 -11.90
C ARG A 226 -1.28 20.26 -13.40
N SER A 227 -1.91 21.31 -13.95
CA SER A 227 -2.12 21.46 -15.40
C SER A 227 -0.81 21.51 -16.19
N LEU A 228 0.25 22.11 -15.62
CA LEU A 228 1.58 22.12 -16.25
C LEU A 228 2.19 20.71 -16.28
N PHE A 229 2.02 19.93 -15.20
CA PHE A 229 2.43 18.54 -15.19
C PHE A 229 1.69 17.73 -16.25
N THR A 230 0.37 17.89 -16.32
CA THR A 230 -0.46 17.23 -17.34
C THR A 230 0.02 17.55 -18.75
N GLN A 231 0.30 18.81 -19.03
CA GLN A 231 0.71 19.28 -20.36
C GLN A 231 2.12 18.83 -20.75
N GLN A 232 3.08 18.91 -19.82
CA GLN A 232 4.50 18.70 -20.11
C GLN A 232 4.93 17.24 -19.98
N TYR A 233 4.27 16.45 -19.14
CA TYR A 233 4.69 15.08 -18.84
C TYR A 233 3.60 14.04 -19.11
N LEU A 234 2.37 14.25 -18.62
CA LEU A 234 1.32 13.25 -18.70
C LEU A 234 0.82 13.04 -20.13
N ASN A 235 0.50 14.12 -20.84
CA ASN A 235 0.03 14.03 -22.24
C ASN A 235 1.09 13.45 -23.20
N PRO A 236 2.37 13.85 -23.15
CA PRO A 236 3.42 13.21 -23.95
C PRO A 236 3.62 11.72 -23.61
N ALA A 237 3.59 11.35 -22.31
CA ALA A 237 3.66 9.97 -21.89
C ALA A 237 2.49 9.16 -22.45
N ARG A 238 1.27 9.69 -22.41
CA ARG A 238 0.08 9.06 -22.96
C ARG A 238 0.21 8.80 -24.46
N GLN A 239 0.66 9.79 -25.24
CA GLN A 239 0.89 9.62 -26.67
C GLN A 239 1.95 8.56 -26.98
N LEU A 240 2.97 8.47 -26.13
CA LEU A 240 3.97 7.40 -26.24
C LEU A 240 3.36 6.02 -25.97
N VAL A 241 2.59 5.89 -24.90
CA VAL A 241 1.89 4.64 -24.56
C VAL A 241 0.96 4.20 -25.67
N GLU A 242 0.20 5.13 -26.28
CA GLU A 242 -0.69 4.86 -27.41
C GLU A 242 0.07 4.24 -28.61
N LYS A 243 1.21 4.82 -28.97
CA LYS A 243 2.06 4.30 -30.05
C LYS A 243 2.58 2.90 -29.75
N LEU A 244 2.97 2.64 -28.48
CA LEU A 244 3.51 1.35 -28.06
C LEU A 244 2.43 0.27 -27.88
N ILE A 245 1.19 0.64 -27.55
CA ILE A 245 0.05 -0.30 -27.56
C ILE A 245 -0.19 -0.80 -28.99
N THR A 246 -0.04 0.08 -29.99
CA THR A 246 -0.23 -0.27 -31.40
C THR A 246 0.97 -1.04 -31.96
N ASN A 247 2.19 -0.64 -31.61
CA ASN A 247 3.43 -1.27 -32.07
C ASN A 247 4.45 -1.46 -30.95
N PRO A 248 4.33 -2.52 -30.14
CA PRO A 248 5.26 -2.80 -29.03
C PRO A 248 6.72 -3.00 -29.45
N ALA A 249 6.98 -3.38 -30.71
CA ALA A 249 8.35 -3.56 -31.21
C ALA A 249 9.17 -2.26 -31.25
N GLN A 250 8.53 -1.11 -31.17
CA GLN A 250 9.20 0.18 -31.06
C GLN A 250 9.83 0.46 -29.67
N ALA A 251 9.61 -0.39 -28.68
CA ALA A 251 10.18 -0.25 -27.33
C ALA A 251 11.69 -0.56 -27.29
N THR A 252 12.48 0.23 -28.01
CA THR A 252 13.93 0.09 -28.15
C THR A 252 14.71 0.95 -27.16
N ASP A 253 15.98 0.63 -26.91
CA ASP A 253 16.87 1.44 -26.09
C ASP A 253 17.01 2.88 -26.64
N GLU A 254 16.96 3.04 -27.95
CA GLU A 254 16.98 4.35 -28.59
C GLU A 254 15.73 5.18 -28.22
N LEU A 255 14.56 4.57 -28.26
CA LEU A 255 13.31 5.23 -27.83
C LEU A 255 13.37 5.61 -26.34
N ILE A 256 13.90 4.73 -25.48
CA ILE A 256 14.07 4.99 -24.04
C ILE A 256 15.00 6.18 -23.82
N CYS A 257 16.17 6.18 -24.49
CA CYS A 257 17.13 7.28 -24.40
C CYS A 257 16.52 8.60 -24.85
N ARG A 258 15.83 8.61 -25.97
CA ARG A 258 15.14 9.79 -26.50
C ARG A 258 14.04 10.29 -25.55
N THR A 259 13.23 9.39 -25.01
CA THR A 259 12.13 9.73 -24.09
C THR A 259 12.65 10.31 -22.79
N ALA A 260 13.65 9.68 -22.19
CA ALA A 260 14.24 10.14 -20.93
C ALA A 260 15.25 11.29 -21.13
N GLY A 261 15.59 11.64 -22.40
CA GLY A 261 16.58 12.67 -22.73
C GLY A 261 17.97 12.31 -22.21
N ILE A 262 18.38 11.05 -22.31
CA ILE A 262 19.66 10.51 -21.84
C ILE A 262 20.48 9.89 -22.98
N THR A 263 21.76 9.72 -22.71
CA THR A 263 22.68 9.01 -23.60
C THR A 263 22.63 7.49 -23.36
N PRO A 264 23.07 6.66 -24.33
CA PRO A 264 23.20 5.22 -24.10
C PRO A 264 24.13 4.86 -22.95
N GLN A 265 25.14 5.66 -22.66
CA GLN A 265 26.07 5.48 -21.55
C GLN A 265 25.36 5.71 -20.21
N GLU A 266 24.53 6.75 -20.12
CA GLU A 266 23.72 7.01 -18.92
C GLU A 266 22.67 5.90 -18.68
N LEU A 267 22.06 5.37 -19.73
CA LEU A 267 21.18 4.20 -19.62
C LEU A 267 21.92 2.98 -19.09
N ALA A 268 23.12 2.70 -19.60
CA ALA A 268 23.96 1.60 -19.11
C ALA A 268 24.37 1.81 -17.65
N LYS A 269 24.72 3.06 -17.26
CA LYS A 269 25.04 3.42 -15.87
C LYS A 269 23.82 3.19 -14.96
N ALA A 270 22.64 3.62 -15.36
CA ALA A 270 21.41 3.42 -14.58
C ALA A 270 21.10 1.93 -14.35
N ARG A 271 21.21 1.11 -15.40
CA ARG A 271 21.05 -0.35 -15.31
C ARG A 271 22.09 -1.00 -14.37
N GLN A 272 23.35 -0.53 -14.40
CA GLN A 272 24.39 -1.05 -13.53
C GLN A 272 24.12 -0.72 -12.06
N ILE A 273 23.71 0.52 -11.75
CA ILE A 273 23.36 0.95 -10.40
C ILE A 273 22.22 0.08 -9.86
N GLU A 274 21.18 -0.10 -10.65
CA GLU A 274 20.00 -0.89 -10.26
C GLU A 274 20.36 -2.37 -10.06
N ALA A 275 21.21 -2.94 -10.92
CA ALA A 275 21.72 -4.30 -10.77
C ALA A 275 22.55 -4.46 -9.49
N ASP A 276 23.44 -3.52 -9.19
CA ASP A 276 24.29 -3.54 -7.99
C ASP A 276 23.46 -3.38 -6.70
N ARG A 277 22.38 -2.56 -6.73
CA ARG A 277 21.46 -2.38 -5.59
C ARG A 277 20.61 -3.62 -5.32
N ASN A 278 20.12 -4.27 -6.38
CA ASN A 278 19.26 -5.47 -6.30
C ASN A 278 20.09 -6.76 -6.20
N ALA A 279 21.41 -6.70 -6.26
CA ALA A 279 22.26 -7.86 -6.08
C ALA A 279 22.03 -8.48 -4.69
N PRO A 280 21.86 -9.81 -4.59
CA PRO A 280 21.70 -10.47 -3.30
C PRO A 280 22.88 -10.16 -2.39
N LYS A 281 22.62 -9.70 -1.17
CA LYS A 281 23.64 -9.32 -0.19
C LYS A 281 23.80 -10.43 0.86
N GLY A 282 25.00 -10.54 1.44
CA GLY A 282 25.26 -11.42 2.59
C GLY A 282 25.04 -12.91 2.32
N MET A 283 24.47 -13.64 3.29
CA MET A 283 24.27 -15.09 3.24
C MET A 283 23.34 -15.52 2.09
N MET A 284 22.41 -14.68 1.66
CA MET A 284 21.50 -14.97 0.56
C MET A 284 22.25 -15.00 -0.79
N ALA A 285 23.24 -14.14 -0.99
CA ALA A 285 24.15 -14.18 -2.14
C ALA A 285 24.94 -15.50 -2.17
N MET A 286 25.44 -15.96 -1.01
CA MET A 286 26.15 -17.23 -0.87
C MET A 286 25.25 -18.42 -1.16
N MET A 287 24.01 -18.44 -0.68
CA MET A 287 23.04 -19.51 -0.93
C MET A 287 22.61 -19.58 -2.40
N MET A 288 22.36 -18.46 -3.06
CA MET A 288 22.04 -18.42 -4.49
C MET A 288 23.23 -18.86 -5.36
N ALA A 289 24.45 -18.45 -5.01
CA ALA A 289 25.64 -18.87 -5.71
C ALA A 289 25.90 -20.38 -5.54
N ALA A 290 25.63 -20.94 -4.36
CA ALA A 290 25.72 -22.38 -4.11
C ALA A 290 24.64 -23.17 -4.87
N ALA A 291 23.40 -22.70 -4.90
CA ALA A 291 22.31 -23.30 -5.66
C ALA A 291 22.58 -23.28 -7.18
N ALA A 292 23.09 -22.16 -7.71
CA ALA A 292 23.44 -22.02 -9.12
C ALA A 292 24.62 -22.93 -9.55
N LYS A 293 25.54 -23.25 -8.64
CA LYS A 293 26.58 -24.25 -8.91
C LYS A 293 26.02 -25.67 -8.89
N GLN A 294 25.11 -25.99 -7.97
CA GLN A 294 24.48 -27.29 -7.89
C GLN A 294 23.64 -27.60 -9.14
N ASP A 295 22.95 -26.61 -9.69
CA ASP A 295 22.17 -26.74 -10.93
C ASP A 295 23.05 -26.94 -12.19
N LYS A 296 24.27 -26.40 -12.19
CA LYS A 296 25.28 -26.65 -13.24
C LYS A 296 25.91 -28.04 -13.12
N ASP A 297 26.16 -28.50 -11.90
CA ASP A 297 26.73 -29.83 -11.66
C ASP A 297 25.70 -30.94 -11.91
N ASP A 298 24.41 -30.73 -11.63
CA ASP A 298 23.30 -31.64 -11.93
C ASP A 298 23.01 -31.72 -13.44
N LYS A 299 23.15 -30.63 -14.19
CA LYS A 299 23.06 -30.65 -15.66
C LYS A 299 24.22 -31.42 -16.31
N ASN A 300 25.41 -31.39 -15.69
CA ASN A 300 26.54 -32.18 -16.13
C ASN A 300 26.48 -33.66 -15.71
N LYS A 301 25.72 -34.00 -14.64
CA LYS A 301 25.52 -35.39 -14.17
C LYS A 301 24.36 -36.13 -14.84
N LYS A 302 23.45 -35.47 -15.55
CA LYS A 302 22.34 -36.12 -16.26
C LYS A 302 22.76 -36.86 -17.55
N MET A 303 24.03 -37.14 -17.75
CA MET A 303 24.53 -38.03 -18.79
C MET A 303 24.94 -39.43 -18.30
N GLY A 304 24.49 -39.91 -17.15
CA GLY A 304 24.80 -41.25 -16.67
C GLY A 304 24.00 -41.69 -15.46
N GLY A 305 23.03 -42.63 -15.69
CA GLY A 305 22.70 -43.77 -14.83
C GLY A 305 21.90 -43.56 -13.54
N HIS A 306 20.75 -44.12 -13.54
CA HIS A 306 19.77 -44.70 -12.60
C HIS A 306 19.81 -44.48 -11.07
N PRO A 307 18.64 -44.58 -10.37
CA PRO A 307 18.37 -43.95 -9.08
C PRO A 307 18.56 -44.92 -7.90
N ALA A 308 18.91 -44.36 -6.75
CA ALA A 308 18.83 -45.05 -5.46
C ALA A 308 18.12 -44.19 -4.43
N GLN A 309 17.17 -44.84 -3.77
CA GLN A 309 16.43 -44.42 -2.59
C GLN A 309 17.31 -43.90 -1.47
N GLN A 310 16.82 -42.86 -0.78
CA GLN A 310 17.07 -42.67 0.67
C GLN A 310 16.19 -41.58 1.23
N SER A 311 15.28 -41.94 2.04
CA SER A 311 15.11 -41.87 3.51
C SER A 311 15.18 -40.48 4.10
N GLU A 312 14.01 -40.07 4.61
CA GLU A 312 13.80 -38.98 5.55
C GLU A 312 14.66 -39.09 6.78
N LYS A 313 15.38 -38.03 7.12
CA LYS A 313 15.79 -37.74 8.50
C LYS A 313 15.84 -36.25 8.78
N SER A 314 14.96 -35.85 9.68
CA SER A 314 14.96 -34.68 10.59
C SER A 314 15.83 -33.47 10.28
N LEU A 315 15.17 -32.38 9.91
CA LEU A 315 15.69 -31.01 9.97
C LEU A 315 15.76 -30.54 11.43
N HIS A 316 16.88 -30.72 12.08
CA HIS A 316 17.28 -29.94 13.25
C HIS A 316 18.78 -29.64 13.19
N GLY A 317 19.12 -28.40 12.88
CA GLY A 317 20.21 -27.66 13.49
C GLY A 317 21.65 -28.06 13.19
N LYS A 318 22.03 -28.56 12.00
CA LYS A 318 23.45 -28.59 11.60
C LYS A 318 23.60 -28.19 10.13
N ILE A 319 24.40 -27.14 9.91
CA ILE A 319 24.81 -26.73 8.56
C ILE A 319 25.51 -27.93 7.89
N PRO A 320 25.08 -28.37 6.70
CA PRO A 320 25.73 -29.49 5.99
C PRO A 320 27.23 -29.24 5.81
N GLU A 321 28.05 -30.29 5.91
CA GLU A 321 29.51 -30.20 5.82
C GLU A 321 29.97 -29.65 4.45
N SER A 322 29.24 -29.97 3.36
CA SER A 322 29.40 -29.39 2.05
C SER A 322 29.21 -27.87 2.02
N MET A 323 28.36 -27.36 2.90
CA MET A 323 28.07 -25.91 3.04
C MET A 323 29.18 -25.23 3.87
N LYS A 324 29.76 -25.92 4.86
CA LYS A 324 30.93 -25.45 5.61
C LYS A 324 32.18 -25.42 4.73
N GLU A 325 32.38 -26.43 3.86
CA GLU A 325 33.49 -26.42 2.90
C GLU A 325 33.31 -25.35 1.82
N ALA A 326 32.10 -25.11 1.34
CA ALA A 326 31.78 -24.03 0.43
C ALA A 326 32.03 -22.64 1.08
N MET A 327 31.65 -22.48 2.35
CA MET A 327 31.95 -21.28 3.15
C MET A 327 33.47 -21.09 3.34
N LYS A 328 34.21 -22.16 3.59
CA LYS A 328 35.67 -22.14 3.77
C LYS A 328 36.40 -21.85 2.46
N LYS A 329 35.92 -22.38 1.33
CA LYS A 329 36.45 -22.10 -0.02
C LYS A 329 36.07 -20.71 -0.55
N MET A 330 34.92 -20.18 -0.18
CA MET A 330 34.48 -18.82 -0.52
C MET A 330 35.22 -17.76 0.31
N GLY A 331 35.54 -18.04 1.57
CA GLY A 331 36.35 -17.14 2.41
C GLY A 331 37.78 -16.92 1.92
N THR A 332 38.28 -17.79 1.04
CA THR A 332 39.61 -17.68 0.46
C THR A 332 39.65 -17.04 -0.94
N ASN A 333 38.48 -16.83 -1.57
CA ASN A 333 38.38 -16.26 -2.92
C ASN A 333 37.42 -15.03 -3.04
N MET A 334 36.90 -14.51 -1.94
CA MET A 334 36.36 -13.17 -1.94
C MET A 334 37.53 -12.20 -1.82
N ASP A 335 37.70 -11.39 -2.85
CA ASP A 335 38.58 -10.22 -2.78
C ASP A 335 38.03 -9.31 -1.66
N PRO A 336 38.73 -9.25 -0.50
CA PRO A 336 38.23 -8.46 0.65
C PRO A 336 38.27 -6.95 0.37
N GLY A 337 38.64 -6.56 -0.83
CA GLY A 337 38.85 -5.18 -1.22
C GLY A 337 37.70 -4.50 -1.98
N LYS A 338 36.63 -5.20 -2.34
CA LYS A 338 35.44 -4.53 -2.92
C LYS A 338 34.36 -4.40 -1.88
N ALA A 339 34.45 -3.32 -1.12
CA ALA A 339 33.28 -2.76 -0.42
C ALA A 339 32.11 -2.59 -1.43
N PRO A 340 30.85 -2.78 -1.01
CA PRO A 340 29.69 -2.46 -1.88
C PRO A 340 29.91 -1.06 -2.45
N LYS A 341 29.77 -0.90 -3.76
CA LYS A 341 29.85 0.43 -4.36
C LYS A 341 28.78 1.29 -3.74
N GLU A 342 29.19 2.30 -3.01
CA GLU A 342 28.30 3.35 -2.55
C GLU A 342 28.04 4.30 -3.72
N TYR A 343 26.78 4.51 -4.02
CA TYR A 343 26.31 5.46 -5.01
C TYR A 343 25.78 6.70 -4.31
N SER A 344 25.95 7.87 -4.91
CA SER A 344 25.34 9.10 -4.39
C SER A 344 23.82 8.99 -4.44
N LYS A 345 23.14 9.80 -3.62
CA LYS A 345 21.68 9.87 -3.63
C LYS A 345 21.15 10.27 -5.00
N GLU A 346 21.82 11.22 -5.65
CA GLU A 346 21.49 11.70 -6.99
C GLU A 346 21.61 10.58 -8.04
N ASP A 347 22.68 9.76 -7.96
CA ASP A 347 22.86 8.62 -8.86
C ASP A 347 21.78 7.55 -8.67
N ILE A 348 21.35 7.32 -7.43
CA ILE A 348 20.28 6.38 -7.12
C ILE A 348 18.94 6.88 -7.65
N GLU A 349 18.59 8.14 -7.37
CA GLU A 349 17.33 8.74 -7.86
C GLU A 349 17.29 8.79 -9.40
N PHE A 350 18.40 9.11 -10.03
CA PHE A 350 18.55 9.06 -11.49
C PHE A 350 18.31 7.65 -12.02
N SER A 351 19.00 6.66 -11.44
CA SER A 351 18.86 5.26 -11.85
C SER A 351 17.41 4.78 -11.72
N LEU A 352 16.75 5.06 -10.60
CA LEU A 352 15.35 4.68 -10.37
C LEU A 352 14.42 5.28 -11.42
N ALA A 353 14.57 6.56 -11.72
CA ALA A 353 13.73 7.22 -12.71
C ALA A 353 13.96 6.68 -14.13
N VAL A 354 15.21 6.45 -14.53
CA VAL A 354 15.55 5.89 -15.86
C VAL A 354 15.06 4.45 -16.00
N THR A 355 15.31 3.61 -15.00
CA THR A 355 14.91 2.20 -15.04
C THR A 355 13.39 2.01 -14.96
N GLU A 356 12.68 2.93 -14.31
CA GLU A 356 11.22 2.94 -14.31
C GLU A 356 10.63 3.28 -15.69
N VAL A 357 11.21 4.30 -16.38
CA VAL A 357 10.86 4.61 -17.78
C VAL A 357 11.12 3.40 -18.68
N GLU A 358 12.30 2.79 -18.56
CA GLU A 358 12.67 1.62 -19.34
C GLU A 358 11.73 0.44 -19.08
N ARG A 359 11.53 0.11 -17.82
CA ARG A 359 10.65 -1.00 -17.40
C ARG A 359 9.25 -0.83 -17.95
N THR A 360 8.70 0.37 -17.83
CA THR A 360 7.34 0.64 -18.28
C THR A 360 7.25 0.56 -19.81
N ILE A 361 8.13 1.24 -20.55
CA ILE A 361 8.14 1.21 -22.03
C ILE A 361 8.25 -0.22 -22.56
N LYS A 362 9.15 -1.02 -22.02
CA LYS A 362 9.39 -2.41 -22.47
C LYS A 362 8.22 -3.35 -22.15
N ASN A 363 7.40 -3.02 -21.17
CA ASN A 363 6.31 -3.89 -20.70
C ASN A 363 4.91 -3.49 -21.20
N ILE A 364 4.72 -2.40 -21.94
CA ILE A 364 3.40 -1.99 -22.44
C ILE A 364 2.74 -3.12 -23.25
N GLY A 365 3.49 -3.78 -24.14
CA GLY A 365 2.99 -4.94 -24.90
C GLY A 365 2.62 -6.11 -24.00
N ASN A 366 3.41 -6.38 -22.96
CA ASN A 366 3.14 -7.44 -22.00
C ASN A 366 1.89 -7.15 -21.17
N TYR A 367 1.68 -5.89 -20.75
CA TYR A 367 0.47 -5.48 -20.02
C TYR A 367 -0.79 -5.72 -20.86
N LYS A 368 -0.77 -5.29 -22.12
CA LYS A 368 -1.86 -5.55 -23.06
C LYS A 368 -2.13 -7.05 -23.21
N ASN A 369 -1.09 -7.85 -23.46
CA ASN A 369 -1.21 -9.29 -23.63
C ASN A 369 -1.73 -9.97 -22.36
N ALA A 370 -1.24 -9.57 -21.20
CA ALA A 370 -1.68 -10.13 -19.92
C ALA A 370 -3.18 -9.87 -19.64
N LEU A 371 -3.69 -8.69 -20.00
CA LEU A 371 -5.13 -8.39 -19.92
C LEU A 371 -5.94 -9.24 -20.93
N LEU A 372 -5.41 -9.48 -22.13
CA LEU A 372 -6.07 -10.30 -23.15
C LEU A 372 -6.12 -11.78 -22.78
N THR A 373 -5.06 -12.31 -22.16
CA THR A 373 -4.96 -13.75 -21.83
C THR A 373 -5.59 -14.10 -20.48
N SER A 374 -5.73 -13.13 -19.57
CA SER A 374 -6.27 -13.37 -18.23
C SER A 374 -7.62 -14.10 -18.21
N PRO A 375 -8.62 -13.75 -19.02
CA PRO A 375 -9.92 -14.42 -18.99
C PRO A 375 -9.84 -15.92 -19.33
N GLU A 376 -9.02 -16.29 -20.30
CA GLU A 376 -8.81 -17.69 -20.68
C GLU A 376 -8.03 -18.42 -19.58
N GLU A 377 -6.97 -17.80 -19.04
CA GLU A 377 -6.16 -18.37 -17.95
C GLU A 377 -6.97 -18.59 -16.68
N GLU A 378 -7.93 -17.71 -16.36
CA GLU A 378 -8.82 -17.85 -15.21
C GLU A 378 -9.64 -19.16 -15.28
N LEU A 379 -10.25 -19.42 -16.43
CA LEU A 379 -11.06 -20.63 -16.63
C LEU A 379 -10.18 -21.88 -16.72
N ALA A 380 -9.09 -21.83 -17.48
CA ALA A 380 -8.17 -22.95 -17.64
C ALA A 380 -7.54 -23.36 -16.30
N SER A 381 -7.13 -22.39 -15.50
CA SER A 381 -6.55 -22.64 -14.18
C SER A 381 -7.55 -23.24 -13.21
N LEU A 382 -8.79 -22.75 -13.18
CA LEU A 382 -9.86 -23.33 -12.36
C LEU A 382 -10.12 -24.78 -12.74
N MET A 383 -10.24 -25.06 -14.03
CA MET A 383 -10.43 -26.43 -14.53
C MET A 383 -9.26 -27.34 -14.21
N ASN A 384 -8.03 -26.82 -14.28
CA ASN A 384 -6.83 -27.57 -13.90
C ASN A 384 -6.85 -27.88 -12.38
N ALA A 385 -7.17 -26.87 -11.56
CA ALA A 385 -7.24 -27.03 -10.10
C ALA A 385 -8.31 -28.03 -9.66
N LEU A 386 -9.50 -27.99 -10.26
CA LEU A 386 -10.57 -28.98 -10.05
C LEU A 386 -10.16 -30.41 -10.39
N LYS A 387 -9.22 -30.58 -11.32
CA LYS A 387 -8.60 -31.89 -11.65
C LYS A 387 -7.45 -32.28 -10.72
N GLY A 388 -7.18 -31.49 -9.68
CA GLY A 388 -6.07 -31.68 -8.74
C GLY A 388 -4.72 -31.16 -9.27
N GLY A 389 -4.71 -30.35 -10.33
CA GLY A 389 -3.50 -29.76 -10.90
C GLY A 389 -2.96 -28.59 -10.07
N TYR A 390 -1.69 -28.27 -10.28
CA TYR A 390 -1.01 -27.16 -9.62
C TYR A 390 -1.47 -25.80 -10.16
N THR A 391 -1.81 -24.89 -9.26
CA THR A 391 -2.13 -23.50 -9.59
C THR A 391 -0.92 -22.62 -9.30
N THR A 392 -0.38 -21.96 -10.34
CA THR A 392 0.82 -21.12 -10.24
C THR A 392 0.60 -19.94 -9.28
N PRO A 393 1.52 -19.65 -8.37
CA PRO A 393 1.39 -18.53 -7.46
C PRO A 393 1.64 -17.18 -8.14
N THR A 394 1.02 -16.12 -7.61
CA THR A 394 1.22 -14.73 -8.02
C THR A 394 1.07 -13.79 -6.82
N PRO A 395 1.74 -12.63 -6.81
CA PRO A 395 1.34 -11.57 -5.90
C PRO A 395 -0.08 -11.12 -6.23
N GLY A 396 -0.86 -10.74 -5.21
CA GLY A 396 -2.10 -10.00 -5.42
C GLY A 396 -1.85 -8.51 -5.31
N GLY A 397 -2.82 -7.71 -5.70
CA GLY A 397 -2.77 -6.24 -5.61
C GLY A 397 -3.43 -5.56 -6.81
N ASP A 398 -3.52 -4.24 -6.74
CA ASP A 398 -4.03 -3.43 -7.84
C ASP A 398 -3.13 -3.56 -9.07
N PRO A 399 -3.63 -4.05 -10.22
CA PRO A 399 -2.84 -4.21 -11.44
C PRO A 399 -2.33 -2.89 -12.02
N ILE A 400 -2.91 -1.75 -11.62
CA ILE A 400 -2.39 -0.44 -12.02
C ILE A 400 -1.12 -0.10 -11.22
N ALA A 401 -1.15 -0.33 -9.92
CA ALA A 401 0.01 -0.08 -9.05
C ALA A 401 1.11 -1.15 -9.26
N ASN A 402 0.71 -2.40 -9.49
CA ASN A 402 1.61 -3.52 -9.69
C ASN A 402 1.17 -4.40 -10.88
N PRO A 403 1.53 -4.06 -12.11
CA PRO A 403 1.19 -4.86 -13.29
C PRO A 403 1.72 -6.32 -13.27
N ASN A 404 2.67 -6.65 -12.38
CA ASN A 404 3.18 -8.02 -12.24
C ASN A 404 2.17 -8.98 -11.60
N THR A 405 1.06 -8.47 -11.10
CA THR A 405 -0.07 -9.29 -10.64
C THR A 405 -0.78 -10.00 -11.79
N LEU A 406 -0.61 -9.51 -13.02
CA LEU A 406 -1.18 -10.08 -14.24
C LEU A 406 -0.24 -11.12 -14.89
N PRO A 407 -0.76 -12.07 -15.67
CA PRO A 407 -2.17 -12.38 -15.85
C PRO A 407 -2.82 -12.99 -14.60
N THR A 408 -4.15 -12.92 -14.53
CA THR A 408 -4.94 -13.53 -13.44
C THR A 408 -5.09 -15.04 -13.62
N GLY A 409 -5.95 -15.68 -12.85
CA GLY A 409 -6.09 -17.14 -12.86
C GLY A 409 -5.05 -17.84 -11.97
N ARG A 410 -4.36 -17.13 -11.10
CA ARG A 410 -3.24 -17.63 -10.31
C ARG A 410 -3.55 -17.61 -8.83
N ASN A 411 -2.86 -18.46 -8.06
CA ASN A 411 -3.03 -18.56 -6.62
C ASN A 411 -2.31 -17.42 -5.91
N MET A 412 -3.04 -16.44 -5.40
CA MET A 412 -2.48 -15.28 -4.74
C MET A 412 -1.75 -15.65 -3.44
N TYR A 413 -0.61 -15.00 -3.18
CA TYR A 413 0.16 -15.09 -1.95
C TYR A 413 0.40 -13.70 -1.34
N ALA A 414 0.58 -13.68 -0.03
CA ALA A 414 0.89 -12.46 0.72
C ALA A 414 2.40 -12.18 0.75
N ILE A 415 2.73 -10.93 1.07
CA ILE A 415 4.10 -10.52 1.41
C ILE A 415 4.58 -11.23 2.69
N ASN A 416 5.89 -11.44 2.79
CA ASN A 416 6.50 -11.83 4.05
C ASN A 416 6.50 -10.65 5.03
N ALA A 417 5.58 -10.64 5.98
CA ALA A 417 5.45 -9.58 6.98
C ALA A 417 6.75 -9.33 7.75
N GLU A 418 7.53 -10.38 8.06
CA GLU A 418 8.79 -10.24 8.80
C GLU A 418 9.88 -9.47 8.04
N ALA A 419 9.79 -9.39 6.72
CA ALA A 419 10.72 -8.61 5.90
C ALA A 419 10.30 -7.13 5.77
N THR A 420 9.16 -6.74 6.35
CA THR A 420 8.63 -5.36 6.22
C THR A 420 8.96 -4.48 7.43
N PRO A 421 9.12 -3.16 7.20
CA PRO A 421 9.17 -2.51 5.89
C PRO A 421 10.37 -3.01 5.07
N THR A 422 10.18 -3.25 3.77
CA THR A 422 11.29 -3.63 2.87
C THR A 422 12.33 -2.50 2.77
N GLU A 423 13.53 -2.75 2.22
CA GLU A 423 14.53 -1.68 2.02
C GLU A 423 13.96 -0.55 1.15
N SER A 424 13.30 -0.88 0.05
CA SER A 424 12.66 0.09 -0.83
C SER A 424 11.51 0.84 -0.13
N ALA A 425 10.71 0.14 0.67
CA ALA A 425 9.63 0.76 1.45
C ALA A 425 10.18 1.69 2.54
N TRP A 426 11.34 1.37 3.12
CA TRP A 426 12.00 2.22 4.08
C TRP A 426 12.43 3.56 3.46
N GLU A 427 13.10 3.52 2.30
CA GLU A 427 13.50 4.72 1.56
C GLU A 427 12.29 5.59 1.16
N LYS A 428 11.23 4.97 0.61
CA LYS A 428 9.98 5.66 0.26
C LYS A 428 9.27 6.24 1.48
N GLY A 429 9.21 5.48 2.57
CA GLY A 429 8.59 5.91 3.81
C GLY A 429 9.28 7.13 4.42
N ILE A 430 10.62 7.18 4.40
CA ILE A 430 11.38 8.37 4.81
C ILE A 430 11.01 9.59 3.94
N ALA A 431 10.95 9.41 2.62
CA ALA A 431 10.60 10.50 1.70
C ALA A 431 9.19 11.04 1.97
N LEU A 432 8.21 10.15 2.14
CA LEU A 432 6.83 10.51 2.45
C LEU A 432 6.69 11.19 3.82
N ALA A 433 7.39 10.69 4.84
CA ALA A 433 7.40 11.31 6.17
C ALA A 433 7.98 12.72 6.14
N LYS A 434 9.07 12.94 5.41
CA LYS A 434 9.65 14.27 5.18
C LYS A 434 8.66 15.19 4.46
N GLN A 435 8.00 14.70 3.42
CA GLN A 435 6.98 15.45 2.70
C GLN A 435 5.82 15.86 3.61
N THR A 436 5.36 14.98 4.48
CA THR A 436 4.32 15.28 5.47
C THR A 436 4.76 16.42 6.41
N ILE A 437 5.99 16.33 6.92
CA ILE A 437 6.57 17.37 7.79
C ILE A 437 6.70 18.70 7.04
N ASP A 438 7.23 18.69 5.82
CA ASP A 438 7.44 19.89 5.01
C ASP A 438 6.11 20.55 4.63
N THR A 439 5.09 19.75 4.30
CA THR A 439 3.73 20.25 4.02
C THR A 439 3.12 20.92 5.25
N TYR A 440 3.30 20.32 6.43
CA TYR A 440 2.84 20.93 7.69
C TYR A 440 3.56 22.23 7.98
N LYS A 441 4.89 22.29 7.86
CA LYS A 441 5.71 23.49 8.03
C LYS A 441 5.25 24.66 7.16
N GLN A 442 4.99 24.39 5.87
CA GLN A 442 4.50 25.40 4.93
C GLN A 442 3.18 26.03 5.35
N ARG A 443 2.31 25.27 6.03
CA ARG A 443 0.99 25.74 6.49
C ARG A 443 0.98 26.33 7.89
N HIS A 444 2.03 26.06 8.69
CA HIS A 444 2.08 26.39 10.14
C HIS A 444 3.35 27.15 10.53
N ASN A 445 3.75 28.15 9.73
CA ASN A 445 4.87 29.05 10.04
C ASN A 445 6.16 28.31 10.44
N ASP A 446 6.57 27.33 9.63
CA ASP A 446 7.76 26.49 9.83
C ASP A 446 7.75 25.63 11.10
N SER A 447 6.59 25.45 11.73
CA SER A 447 6.43 24.56 12.88
C SER A 447 6.47 23.10 12.47
N ILE A 448 7.03 22.24 13.33
CA ILE A 448 7.05 20.77 13.12
C ILE A 448 5.84 20.17 13.85
N PRO A 449 5.12 19.18 13.25
CA PRO A 449 4.01 18.53 13.94
C PRO A 449 4.52 17.78 15.18
N ARG A 450 3.77 17.83 16.25
CA ARG A 450 4.10 17.10 17.50
C ARG A 450 3.66 15.66 17.45
N LYS A 451 2.52 15.40 16.81
CA LYS A 451 1.91 14.07 16.69
C LYS A 451 1.22 13.89 15.35
N VAL A 452 1.40 12.70 14.76
CA VAL A 452 0.78 12.30 13.51
C VAL A 452 -0.03 11.02 13.72
N SER A 453 -1.28 11.02 13.29
CA SER A 453 -2.13 9.84 13.25
C SER A 453 -2.01 9.14 11.90
N TYR A 454 -1.84 7.83 11.90
CA TYR A 454 -1.72 6.98 10.71
C TYR A 454 -2.77 5.89 10.69
N THR A 455 -3.39 5.67 9.54
CA THR A 455 -4.22 4.49 9.30
C THR A 455 -3.43 3.43 8.53
N LEU A 456 -3.45 2.19 9.00
CA LEU A 456 -2.77 1.06 8.38
C LEU A 456 -3.76 0.08 7.75
N TRP A 457 -3.62 -0.13 6.44
CA TRP A 457 -4.43 -1.05 5.63
C TRP A 457 -3.62 -2.25 5.16
N SER A 458 -4.27 -3.41 5.05
CA SER A 458 -3.64 -4.66 4.61
C SER A 458 -3.20 -4.62 3.15
N SER A 459 -4.02 -4.06 2.26
CA SER A 459 -3.69 -3.98 0.83
C SER A 459 -2.53 -3.02 0.59
N GLU A 460 -2.56 -1.81 1.16
CA GLU A 460 -1.43 -0.87 1.09
C GLU A 460 -0.14 -1.49 1.64
N PHE A 461 -0.21 -2.17 2.78
CA PHE A 461 0.93 -2.85 3.39
C PHE A 461 1.56 -3.90 2.45
N ILE A 462 0.72 -4.71 1.78
CA ILE A 462 1.19 -5.73 0.84
C ILE A 462 1.81 -5.09 -0.39
N GLU A 463 1.14 -4.13 -1.00
CA GLU A 463 1.55 -3.52 -2.27
C GLU A 463 2.79 -2.64 -2.15
N THR A 464 2.91 -1.90 -1.05
CA THR A 464 4.04 -0.99 -0.83
C THR A 464 5.23 -1.64 -0.13
N GLY A 465 5.06 -2.85 0.40
CA GLY A 465 6.06 -3.50 1.25
C GLY A 465 6.19 -2.86 2.62
N GLY A 466 5.13 -2.17 3.10
CA GLY A 466 5.06 -1.54 4.41
C GLY A 466 5.58 -0.10 4.45
N ALA A 467 5.35 0.69 3.40
CA ALA A 467 5.82 2.07 3.34
C ALA A 467 5.22 2.97 4.44
N THR A 468 3.96 2.76 4.83
CA THR A 468 3.35 3.52 5.93
C THR A 468 3.96 3.14 7.28
N ILE A 469 4.30 1.86 7.50
CA ILE A 469 5.05 1.44 8.70
C ILE A 469 6.42 2.13 8.74
N ALA A 470 7.09 2.25 7.61
CA ALA A 470 8.35 2.97 7.51
C ALA A 470 8.20 4.45 7.88
N GLN A 471 7.12 5.12 7.45
CA GLN A 471 6.83 6.50 7.88
C GLN A 471 6.68 6.59 9.41
N VAL A 472 5.89 5.70 10.01
CA VAL A 472 5.67 5.63 11.46
C VAL A 472 6.99 5.50 12.21
N LEU A 473 7.84 4.56 11.81
CA LEU A 473 9.16 4.34 12.44
C LEU A 473 10.06 5.57 12.29
N TYR A 474 10.09 6.19 11.10
CA TYR A 474 10.90 7.38 10.87
C TYR A 474 10.40 8.60 11.65
N MET A 475 9.08 8.80 11.81
CA MET A 475 8.53 9.85 12.67
C MET A 475 9.04 9.73 14.10
N LEU A 476 9.03 8.51 14.64
CA LEU A 476 9.57 8.19 15.97
C LEU A 476 11.11 8.33 16.05
N GLY A 477 11.79 8.44 14.91
CA GLY A 477 13.25 8.46 14.85
C GLY A 477 13.87 7.11 15.17
N VAL A 478 13.28 6.04 14.63
CA VAL A 478 13.72 4.65 14.80
C VAL A 478 13.93 4.02 13.43
N GLU A 479 14.99 3.26 13.26
CA GLU A 479 15.31 2.55 12.03
C GLU A 479 15.23 1.02 12.21
N PRO A 480 14.80 0.27 11.15
CA PRO A 480 14.76 -1.17 11.20
C PRO A 480 16.16 -1.78 11.05
N VAL A 481 16.47 -2.77 11.91
CA VAL A 481 17.67 -3.61 11.82
C VAL A 481 17.31 -4.94 11.18
N ARG A 482 18.06 -5.33 10.13
CA ARG A 482 17.77 -6.53 9.36
C ARG A 482 18.75 -7.65 9.65
N ASP A 483 18.24 -8.87 9.68
CA ASP A 483 19.07 -10.06 9.72
C ASP A 483 19.65 -10.42 8.33
N ALA A 484 20.46 -11.47 8.28
CA ALA A 484 21.10 -11.95 7.04
C ALA A 484 20.08 -12.45 5.99
N PHE A 485 18.82 -12.65 6.34
CA PHE A 485 17.72 -13.06 5.46
C PHE A 485 16.83 -11.89 5.03
N GLY A 486 17.22 -10.65 5.39
CA GLY A 486 16.47 -9.44 5.08
C GLY A 486 15.23 -9.22 5.98
N ARG A 487 15.03 -10.03 7.02
CA ARG A 487 13.93 -9.84 7.96
C ARG A 487 14.27 -8.72 8.94
N VAL A 488 13.28 -7.91 9.27
CA VAL A 488 13.41 -6.88 10.31
C VAL A 488 13.35 -7.58 11.67
N SER A 489 14.50 -7.83 12.24
CA SER A 489 14.68 -8.59 13.48
C SER A 489 14.82 -7.70 14.71
N ASP A 490 15.21 -6.45 14.54
CA ASP A 490 15.43 -5.48 15.62
C ASP A 490 15.18 -4.04 15.16
N LEU A 491 15.28 -3.12 16.09
CA LEU A 491 15.16 -1.67 15.88
C LEU A 491 16.35 -0.95 16.52
N LYS A 492 16.71 0.20 15.95
CA LYS A 492 17.73 1.07 16.47
C LYS A 492 17.25 2.53 16.48
N LEU A 493 17.54 3.26 17.55
CA LEU A 493 17.30 4.71 17.59
C LEU A 493 18.24 5.42 16.61
N ILE A 494 17.68 6.27 15.78
CA ILE A 494 18.43 7.24 15.00
C ILE A 494 18.90 8.32 15.96
N PRO A 495 20.20 8.62 16.06
CA PRO A 495 20.69 9.70 16.91
C PRO A 495 19.98 11.03 16.62
N SER A 496 19.58 11.76 17.66
CA SER A 496 18.84 13.01 17.51
C SER A 496 19.57 14.04 16.64
N ALA A 497 20.90 14.06 16.71
CA ALA A 497 21.74 14.94 15.88
C ALA A 497 21.66 14.57 14.37
N GLU A 498 21.58 13.28 14.05
CA GLU A 498 21.44 12.77 12.68
C GLU A 498 20.00 12.97 12.16
N LEU A 499 19.01 12.75 13.03
CA LEU A 499 17.60 12.98 12.71
C LEU A 499 17.33 14.46 12.34
N GLY A 500 18.07 15.39 12.94
CA GLY A 500 18.03 16.83 12.65
C GLY A 500 16.73 17.53 13.07
N ARG A 501 15.86 16.86 13.83
CA ARG A 501 14.54 17.32 14.25
C ARG A 501 14.08 16.63 15.54
N PRO A 502 13.04 17.14 16.21
CA PRO A 502 12.36 16.42 17.29
C PRO A 502 11.88 15.03 16.86
N ARG A 503 11.82 14.09 17.81
CA ARG A 503 11.04 12.86 17.64
C ARG A 503 9.56 13.25 17.67
N ILE A 504 8.83 12.82 16.65
CA ILE A 504 7.40 13.12 16.47
C ILE A 504 6.61 11.92 16.98
N ASP A 505 5.63 12.16 17.83
CA ASP A 505 4.74 11.11 18.33
C ASP A 505 3.79 10.61 17.24
N VAL A 506 3.31 9.40 17.39
CA VAL A 506 2.39 8.77 16.44
C VAL A 506 1.20 8.14 17.14
N VAL A 507 0.07 8.09 16.45
CA VAL A 507 -1.04 7.20 16.80
C VAL A 507 -1.37 6.38 15.58
N VAL A 508 -1.48 5.08 15.75
CA VAL A 508 -1.72 4.14 14.66
C VAL A 508 -3.09 3.53 14.81
N GLN A 509 -3.89 3.64 13.79
CA GLN A 509 -5.18 2.98 13.65
C GLN A 509 -5.01 1.83 12.67
N THR A 510 -5.25 0.60 13.12
CA THR A 510 -5.08 -0.58 12.27
C THR A 510 -6.41 -1.14 11.83
N SER A 511 -6.53 -1.46 10.54
CA SER A 511 -7.64 -2.29 10.07
C SER A 511 -7.56 -3.69 10.68
N GLY A 512 -8.71 -4.34 10.88
CA GLY A 512 -8.77 -5.70 11.35
C GLY A 512 -8.00 -6.68 10.46
N GLN A 513 -8.02 -6.44 9.15
CA GLN A 513 -7.29 -7.25 8.18
C GLN A 513 -5.77 -7.14 8.35
N LEU A 514 -5.22 -5.94 8.54
CA LEU A 514 -3.78 -5.78 8.77
C LEU A 514 -3.35 -6.35 10.12
N ARG A 515 -4.14 -6.10 11.17
CA ARG A 515 -3.92 -6.70 12.50
C ARG A 515 -3.73 -8.21 12.39
N ASP A 516 -4.62 -8.86 11.65
CA ASP A 516 -4.63 -10.32 11.51
C ASP A 516 -3.55 -10.82 10.54
N LEU A 517 -3.16 -10.01 9.55
CA LEU A 517 -2.13 -10.34 8.58
C LEU A 517 -0.71 -10.20 9.14
N ALA A 518 -0.46 -9.17 9.94
CA ALA A 518 0.87 -8.69 10.28
C ALA A 518 1.01 -8.25 11.75
N ALA A 519 0.45 -9.02 12.69
CA ALA A 519 0.51 -8.74 14.13
C ALA A 519 1.92 -8.41 14.63
N SER A 520 2.94 -9.12 14.14
CA SER A 520 4.36 -8.87 14.48
C SER A 520 4.81 -7.44 14.17
N ARG A 521 4.21 -6.81 13.17
CA ARG A 521 4.55 -5.42 12.81
C ARG A 521 3.92 -4.41 13.77
N LEU A 522 2.77 -4.72 14.33
CA LEU A 522 2.18 -3.91 15.40
C LEU A 522 3.06 -3.97 16.65
N PHE A 523 3.57 -5.14 17.02
CA PHE A 523 4.56 -5.28 18.12
C PHE A 523 5.84 -4.49 17.84
N LEU A 524 6.30 -4.48 16.59
CA LEU A 524 7.47 -3.70 16.18
C LEU A 524 7.24 -2.20 16.39
N ILE A 525 6.07 -1.68 16.00
CA ILE A 525 5.72 -0.27 16.20
C ILE A 525 5.62 0.04 17.70
N ASN A 526 4.99 -0.81 18.50
CA ASN A 526 4.92 -0.59 19.95
C ASN A 526 6.31 -0.48 20.58
N ARG A 527 7.20 -1.38 20.21
CA ARG A 527 8.59 -1.34 20.67
C ARG A 527 9.29 -0.05 20.22
N ALA A 528 9.04 0.43 19.01
CA ALA A 528 9.59 1.69 18.53
C ALA A 528 9.10 2.90 19.35
N VAL A 529 7.82 2.91 19.75
CA VAL A 529 7.26 3.95 20.63
C VAL A 529 7.96 3.93 22.00
N GLU A 530 8.12 2.75 22.61
CA GLU A 530 8.81 2.60 23.89
C GLU A 530 10.27 3.06 23.81
N MET A 531 10.98 2.69 22.76
CA MET A 531 12.35 3.13 22.52
C MET A 531 12.45 4.65 22.34
N ALA A 532 11.56 5.23 21.54
CA ALA A 532 11.54 6.67 21.29
C ALA A 532 11.20 7.46 22.56
N ALA A 533 10.20 7.01 23.33
CA ALA A 533 9.82 7.65 24.59
C ALA A 533 10.95 7.57 25.64
N GLY A 534 11.72 6.50 25.64
CA GLY A 534 12.85 6.28 26.55
C GLY A 534 14.18 6.89 26.11
N ALA A 535 14.26 7.57 24.96
CA ALA A 535 15.48 8.19 24.47
C ALA A 535 15.96 9.31 25.42
N LYS A 536 17.24 9.28 25.78
CA LYS A 536 17.82 10.19 26.82
C LYS A 536 18.81 11.22 26.26
N ASP A 537 19.20 11.06 25.00
CA ASP A 537 20.27 11.82 24.34
C ASP A 537 19.75 12.79 23.28
N ASP A 538 18.48 13.16 23.38
CA ASP A 538 17.83 14.00 22.36
C ASP A 538 18.31 15.47 22.48
N LYS A 539 18.80 15.98 21.36
CA LYS A 539 19.17 17.40 21.18
C LYS A 539 17.94 18.32 21.16
N TYR A 540 16.78 17.77 20.78
CA TYR A 540 15.52 18.47 20.65
C TYR A 540 14.53 17.95 21.69
N GLU A 541 13.45 18.70 21.95
CA GLU A 541 12.35 18.22 22.77
C GLU A 541 11.76 16.94 22.20
N ASN A 542 11.70 15.90 23.02
CA ASN A 542 11.14 14.60 22.60
C ASN A 542 9.62 14.61 22.73
N GLN A 543 8.92 14.80 21.61
CA GLN A 543 7.45 14.88 21.61
C GLN A 543 6.79 13.54 21.99
N VAL A 544 7.46 12.39 21.78
CA VAL A 544 6.96 11.08 22.21
C VAL A 544 6.94 10.99 23.73
N ALA A 545 8.04 11.38 24.39
CA ALA A 545 8.13 11.41 25.85
C ALA A 545 7.13 12.39 26.46
N THR A 546 7.03 13.61 25.91
CA THR A 546 6.06 14.63 26.34
C THR A 546 4.62 14.13 26.23
N SER A 547 4.28 13.47 25.12
CA SER A 547 2.95 12.92 24.89
C SER A 547 2.61 11.75 25.83
N VAL A 548 3.59 10.94 26.22
CA VAL A 548 3.39 9.86 27.21
C VAL A 548 3.04 10.45 28.57
N ILE A 549 3.76 11.48 29.02
CA ILE A 549 3.48 12.17 30.30
C ILE A 549 2.09 12.80 30.28
N GLU A 550 1.71 13.40 29.16
CA GLU A 550 0.39 14.02 29.04
C GLU A 550 -0.73 12.98 29.01
N ALA A 551 -0.58 11.88 28.29
CA ALA A 551 -1.54 10.79 28.28
C ALA A 551 -1.71 10.21 29.70
N GLU A 552 -0.63 10.01 30.47
CA GLU A 552 -0.69 9.58 31.87
C GLU A 552 -1.52 10.55 32.72
N ARG A 553 -1.31 11.86 32.55
CA ARG A 553 -2.09 12.91 33.24
C ARG A 553 -3.58 12.83 32.88
N VAL A 554 -3.90 12.80 31.59
CA VAL A 554 -5.29 12.73 31.10
C VAL A 554 -6.01 11.47 31.63
N LEU A 555 -5.35 10.32 31.57
CA LEU A 555 -5.90 9.06 32.06
C LEU A 555 -6.14 9.08 33.59
N THR A 556 -5.23 9.71 34.35
CA THR A 556 -5.39 9.88 35.78
C THR A 556 -6.57 10.80 36.11
N GLU A 557 -6.71 11.92 35.39
CA GLU A 557 -7.84 12.84 35.52
C GLU A 557 -9.20 12.18 35.17
N LYS A 558 -9.19 11.21 34.27
CA LYS A 558 -10.35 10.39 33.90
C LYS A 558 -10.63 9.25 34.93
N GLY A 559 -9.85 9.15 35.99
CA GLY A 559 -10.10 8.27 37.13
C GLY A 559 -9.35 6.93 37.09
N LEU A 560 -8.37 6.72 36.22
CA LEU A 560 -7.52 5.52 36.25
C LEU A 560 -6.52 5.61 37.43
N SER A 561 -6.13 4.43 37.94
CA SER A 561 -5.04 4.40 38.93
C SER A 561 -3.73 4.90 38.30
N PRO A 562 -2.84 5.54 39.08
CA PRO A 562 -1.54 6.01 38.55
C PRO A 562 -0.71 4.91 37.90
N LYS A 563 -0.83 3.67 38.37
CA LYS A 563 -0.16 2.51 37.81
C LYS A 563 -0.71 2.15 36.43
N ASP A 564 -2.04 2.06 36.32
CA ASP A 564 -2.69 1.72 35.06
C ASP A 564 -2.53 2.86 34.04
N ALA A 565 -2.69 4.12 34.49
CA ALA A 565 -2.47 5.28 33.65
C ALA A 565 -1.07 5.31 33.04
N ARG A 566 -0.04 4.98 33.82
CA ARG A 566 1.34 4.89 33.32
C ARG A 566 1.54 3.76 32.32
N GLU A 567 0.99 2.54 32.57
CA GLU A 567 1.08 1.42 31.64
C GLU A 567 0.41 1.77 30.31
N ILE A 568 -0.76 2.41 30.36
CA ILE A 568 -1.58 2.73 29.17
C ILE A 568 -1.06 3.95 28.42
N SER A 569 -0.33 4.85 29.10
CA SER A 569 0.15 6.12 28.50
C SER A 569 1.06 5.92 27.28
N THR A 570 1.68 4.75 27.11
CA THR A 570 2.51 4.39 25.96
C THR A 570 1.71 3.77 24.79
N PHE A 571 0.41 3.52 24.97
CA PHE A 571 -0.41 2.89 23.95
C PHE A 571 -0.59 3.80 22.75
N ARG A 572 -0.23 3.31 21.54
CA ARG A 572 -0.29 4.08 20.29
C ARG A 572 -0.92 3.30 19.14
N ILE A 573 -1.32 2.05 19.36
CA ILE A 573 -1.84 1.19 18.30
C ILE A 573 -3.24 0.73 18.68
N PHE A 574 -4.23 1.21 17.92
CA PHE A 574 -5.63 0.97 18.20
C PHE A 574 -6.35 0.42 16.98
N GLY A 575 -7.45 -0.29 17.19
CA GLY A 575 -8.28 -0.85 16.13
C GLY A 575 -9.57 -1.40 16.67
N GLY A 576 -10.42 -1.92 15.79
CA GLY A 576 -11.64 -2.63 16.17
C GLY A 576 -11.32 -3.93 16.89
N ILE A 577 -12.22 -4.38 17.75
CA ILE A 577 -12.14 -5.70 18.37
C ILE A 577 -12.22 -6.79 17.30
N ASN A 578 -11.81 -8.00 17.68
CA ASN A 578 -11.88 -9.17 16.81
C ASN A 578 -13.30 -9.40 16.25
N GLY A 579 -13.40 -9.55 14.93
CA GLY A 579 -14.69 -9.66 14.22
C GLY A 579 -15.30 -8.32 13.78
N MET A 580 -14.76 -7.18 14.22
CA MET A 580 -15.12 -5.85 13.70
C MET A 580 -14.08 -5.39 12.68
N TYR A 581 -14.54 -5.16 11.45
CA TYR A 581 -13.68 -4.73 10.33
C TYR A 581 -13.95 -3.30 9.88
N GLY A 582 -14.98 -2.65 10.37
CA GLY A 582 -15.31 -1.25 10.14
C GLY A 582 -15.37 -0.45 11.43
N THR A 583 -15.37 0.87 11.31
CA THR A 583 -15.46 1.80 12.45
C THR A 583 -16.86 1.88 13.06
N GLY A 584 -17.88 1.43 12.33
CA GLY A 584 -19.29 1.52 12.72
C GLY A 584 -19.95 2.87 12.47
N ILE A 585 -19.22 3.87 11.97
CA ILE A 585 -19.79 5.20 11.66
C ILE A 585 -20.32 5.31 10.22
N GLN A 586 -19.89 4.43 9.31
CA GLN A 586 -20.28 4.49 7.89
C GLN A 586 -21.81 4.53 7.72
N GLU A 587 -22.54 3.66 8.42
CA GLU A 587 -24.01 3.62 8.33
C GLU A 587 -24.66 4.89 8.91
N MET A 588 -24.02 5.52 9.92
CA MET A 588 -24.49 6.80 10.48
C MET A 588 -24.30 7.92 9.45
N VAL A 589 -23.14 7.99 8.81
CA VAL A 589 -22.81 9.02 7.80
C VAL A 589 -23.68 8.85 6.56
N GLU A 590 -23.83 7.62 6.03
CA GLU A 590 -24.68 7.33 4.87
C GLU A 590 -26.14 7.67 5.10
N SER A 591 -26.65 7.48 6.31
CA SER A 591 -28.04 7.74 6.64
C SER A 591 -28.35 9.23 6.84
N GLY A 592 -27.36 10.00 7.32
CA GLY A 592 -27.49 11.45 7.53
C GLY A 592 -28.47 11.90 8.63
N ASP A 593 -29.40 11.03 9.01
CA ASP A 593 -30.50 11.28 9.97
C ASP A 593 -30.28 10.57 11.33
N ARG A 594 -29.17 9.86 11.50
CA ARG A 594 -28.89 9.05 12.69
C ARG A 594 -27.92 9.70 13.67
N TRP A 595 -27.55 10.94 13.45
CA TRP A 595 -26.70 11.72 14.34
C TRP A 595 -27.09 13.20 14.28
N GLU A 596 -27.03 13.87 15.43
CA GLU A 596 -27.38 15.28 15.58
C GLU A 596 -26.14 16.19 15.56
N ASN A 597 -24.99 15.64 15.96
CA ASN A 597 -23.73 16.39 16.00
C ASN A 597 -22.52 15.45 15.82
N GLU A 598 -21.40 16.01 15.38
CA GLU A 598 -20.15 15.30 15.10
C GLU A 598 -19.58 14.55 16.32
N SER A 599 -19.92 14.98 17.54
CA SER A 599 -19.44 14.30 18.76
C SER A 599 -20.03 12.91 18.94
N GLU A 600 -21.20 12.62 18.35
CA GLU A 600 -21.78 11.28 18.34
C GLU A 600 -21.02 10.34 17.43
N LEU A 601 -20.60 10.83 16.24
CA LEU A 601 -19.72 10.08 15.34
C LEU A 601 -18.37 9.80 16.00
N ALA A 602 -17.75 10.83 16.60
CA ALA A 602 -16.49 10.70 17.31
C ALA A 602 -16.59 9.71 18.47
N THR A 603 -17.66 9.74 19.25
CA THR A 603 -17.90 8.82 20.37
C THR A 603 -18.03 7.38 19.87
N THR A 604 -18.80 7.16 18.80
CA THR A 604 -18.97 5.84 18.18
C THR A 604 -17.63 5.31 17.68
N TYR A 605 -16.85 6.15 17.00
CA TYR A 605 -15.52 5.80 16.52
C TYR A 605 -14.58 5.40 17.66
N LEU A 606 -14.44 6.25 18.69
CA LEU A 606 -13.58 5.99 19.85
C LEU A 606 -13.96 4.70 20.59
N ASN A 607 -15.25 4.41 20.69
CA ASN A 607 -15.74 3.17 21.33
C ASN A 607 -15.46 1.94 20.48
N ASN A 608 -15.61 2.03 19.17
CA ASN A 608 -15.44 0.87 18.28
C ASN A 608 -13.96 0.59 17.94
N MET A 609 -13.14 1.63 17.87
CA MET A 609 -11.71 1.54 17.48
C MET A 609 -10.75 1.62 18.68
N GLY A 610 -11.25 1.53 19.90
CA GLY A 610 -10.46 1.71 21.13
C GLY A 610 -9.72 0.47 21.64
N ALA A 611 -9.75 -0.65 20.94
CA ALA A 611 -9.00 -1.84 21.34
C ALA A 611 -7.51 -1.68 21.02
N TYR A 612 -6.65 -2.00 22.00
CA TYR A 612 -5.20 -1.84 21.87
C TYR A 612 -4.52 -3.13 21.41
N TYR A 613 -3.50 -2.99 20.55
CA TYR A 613 -2.78 -4.09 19.89
C TYR A 613 -1.26 -3.88 19.88
N GLY A 614 -0.63 -3.81 21.04
CA GLY A 614 0.81 -3.51 21.12
C GLY A 614 1.70 -4.65 21.54
N SER A 615 1.17 -5.69 22.19
CA SER A 615 1.93 -6.85 22.67
C SER A 615 1.03 -8.07 22.84
N GLU A 616 1.63 -9.26 23.00
CA GLU A 616 0.84 -10.47 23.28
C GLU A 616 0.06 -10.36 24.60
N LYS A 617 0.65 -9.71 25.61
CA LYS A 617 0.00 -9.48 26.92
C LYS A 617 -1.20 -8.54 26.80
N ASN A 618 -1.08 -7.53 25.96
CA ASN A 618 -2.06 -6.47 25.79
C ASN A 618 -2.67 -6.53 24.38
N TRP A 619 -3.03 -7.72 23.92
CA TRP A 619 -3.71 -7.93 22.66
C TRP A 619 -5.22 -7.80 22.83
N GLU A 620 -5.86 -6.96 22.05
CA GLU A 620 -7.31 -6.71 22.10
C GLU A 620 -7.80 -6.18 23.47
N VAL A 621 -6.94 -5.43 24.14
CA VAL A 621 -7.31 -4.83 25.43
C VAL A 621 -8.04 -3.53 25.20
N PHE A 622 -9.31 -3.49 25.59
CA PHE A 622 -10.08 -2.24 25.56
C PHE A 622 -9.94 -1.52 26.90
N GLN A 623 -9.36 -0.33 26.87
CA GLN A 623 -9.26 0.56 28.01
C GLN A 623 -9.96 1.87 27.71
N LYS A 624 -11.01 2.15 28.47
CA LYS A 624 -11.78 3.38 28.34
C LYS A 624 -10.85 4.59 28.40
N PHE A 625 -11.03 5.53 27.49
CA PHE A 625 -10.25 6.75 27.34
C PHE A 625 -8.80 6.59 26.81
N ALA A 626 -8.27 5.38 26.67
CA ALA A 626 -6.89 5.20 26.20
C ALA A 626 -6.68 5.75 24.78
N PHE A 627 -7.61 5.47 23.87
CA PHE A 627 -7.55 5.96 22.49
C PHE A 627 -7.74 7.47 22.43
N GLU A 628 -8.71 8.03 23.17
CA GLU A 628 -8.92 9.48 23.29
C GLU A 628 -7.64 10.18 23.80
N ALA A 629 -7.03 9.65 24.88
CA ALA A 629 -5.79 10.19 25.43
C ALA A 629 -4.61 10.11 24.42
N ALA A 630 -4.52 9.02 23.67
CA ALA A 630 -3.50 8.87 22.63
C ALA A 630 -3.67 9.89 21.49
N LEU A 631 -4.90 10.18 21.08
CA LEU A 631 -5.22 11.15 20.03
C LEU A 631 -5.05 12.59 20.45
N THR A 632 -4.97 12.89 21.75
CA THR A 632 -4.81 14.26 22.25
C THR A 632 -3.59 14.92 21.60
N ARG A 633 -3.78 16.16 21.09
CA ARG A 633 -2.76 16.96 20.37
C ARG A 633 -2.26 16.33 19.07
N THR A 634 -3.06 15.57 18.36
CA THR A 634 -2.75 15.16 16.99
C THR A 634 -2.82 16.39 16.08
N ASP A 635 -1.73 16.69 15.42
CA ASP A 635 -1.61 17.84 14.51
C ASP A 635 -1.89 17.46 13.04
N VAL A 636 -1.66 16.18 12.67
CA VAL A 636 -1.79 15.69 11.30
C VAL A 636 -2.43 14.30 11.30
N VAL A 637 -3.32 14.06 10.36
CA VAL A 637 -3.87 12.74 10.05
C VAL A 637 -3.37 12.31 8.66
N VAL A 638 -2.84 11.11 8.54
CA VAL A 638 -2.35 10.53 7.30
C VAL A 638 -3.15 9.27 6.98
N GLN A 639 -3.93 9.35 5.91
CA GLN A 639 -4.61 8.23 5.31
C GLN A 639 -3.82 7.78 4.08
N PRO A 640 -3.22 6.58 4.07
CA PRO A 640 -2.47 6.11 2.92
C PRO A 640 -3.41 5.82 1.75
N ARG A 641 -2.97 6.20 0.56
CA ARG A 641 -3.63 5.91 -0.70
C ARG A 641 -2.71 4.99 -1.52
N GLN A 642 -3.22 3.86 -1.95
CA GLN A 642 -2.45 2.83 -2.66
C GLN A 642 -1.99 3.31 -4.03
N SER A 643 -2.89 3.93 -4.78
CA SER A 643 -2.61 4.46 -6.11
C SER A 643 -3.48 5.69 -6.40
N ASN A 644 -3.13 6.44 -7.43
CA ASN A 644 -3.97 7.52 -7.95
C ASN A 644 -5.15 7.00 -8.81
N THR A 645 -5.36 5.70 -8.86
CA THR A 645 -6.43 5.07 -9.63
C THR A 645 -7.80 5.37 -9.04
N TRP A 646 -7.88 5.46 -7.72
CA TRP A 646 -9.10 5.77 -6.99
C TRP A 646 -9.03 7.20 -6.46
N GLY A 647 -10.05 7.99 -6.72
CA GLY A 647 -10.22 9.29 -6.08
C GLY A 647 -10.35 9.14 -4.56
N ALA A 648 -9.90 10.13 -3.82
CA ALA A 648 -10.05 10.10 -2.37
C ALA A 648 -11.51 9.91 -1.94
N LEU A 649 -12.45 10.48 -2.69
CA LEU A 649 -13.89 10.39 -2.44
C LEU A 649 -14.52 9.06 -2.85
N SER A 650 -13.84 8.24 -3.67
CA SER A 650 -14.33 6.92 -4.09
C SER A 650 -13.88 5.78 -3.19
N LEU A 651 -13.09 6.05 -2.17
CA LEU A 651 -12.70 5.06 -1.17
C LEU A 651 -13.76 4.99 -0.08
N ASP A 652 -14.45 3.89 0.03
CA ASP A 652 -15.52 3.64 1.03
C ASP A 652 -15.07 3.93 2.48
N HIS A 653 -13.77 3.95 2.72
CA HIS A 653 -13.19 4.09 4.05
C HIS A 653 -12.66 5.50 4.37
N VAL A 654 -12.67 6.44 3.43
CA VAL A 654 -12.22 7.82 3.71
C VAL A 654 -13.04 8.45 4.80
N TYR A 655 -14.36 8.28 4.75
CA TYR A 655 -15.28 8.81 5.76
C TYR A 655 -15.09 8.20 7.15
N GLU A 656 -14.55 6.99 7.22
CA GLU A 656 -14.42 6.27 8.48
C GLU A 656 -13.20 6.72 9.29
N PHE A 657 -12.15 7.22 8.63
CA PHE A 657 -10.85 7.46 9.28
C PHE A 657 -10.36 8.92 9.16
N MET A 658 -11.05 9.75 8.41
CA MET A 658 -10.76 11.19 8.30
C MET A 658 -11.71 12.05 9.12
#